data_72ec1a7ff7764b34e399f6cca403ba11
#
_entry.id   72ec1a7ff7764b34e399f6cca403ba11
#
_cell.length_a   1.000
_cell.length_b   1.000
_cell.length_c   1.000
_cell.angle_alpha   90.00
_cell.angle_beta   90.00
_cell.angle_gamma   90.00
#
_symmetry.space_group_name_H-M   'P 1'
#
loop_
_entity.id
_entity.type
_entity.pdbx_description
1 polymer ?
#
loop_
_entity_poly.entity_id
_entity_poly.type
_entity_poly.pdbx_seq_one_letter_code
_entity_poly.pdbx_strand_id
1 'polypeptide(L)'
;MRALRASFLLFVLLAAASAADLKVKVIDPQSAAVSGAQVTLFVTGANPSSTKTATTSAEGIAVFGGLPSSAYQLQVLAPGFAPYKELNPGHAELVTIQLHLAPASETVVVTATRTPLPAEETGASISTLENAELETMRPVAADDAVRYLPGAVVNTAGQRGGLSSLFVRGGDSTYNKVIVDGVTINEPGGTFDFGTLPLTEASRMEFLRGAQSTLYGSDAMTSVVQVWTRTGSTPTPEFRFGADGGNFSTANGYASLSGANARFDYNLFSDQFNTNGAGVNNANSDSLEGVNTGVSLSDKVSLRLHLRHSNSHTGLPGEWNFNGDPLMPPDPSEWAQLNSLLGSAELAVAAPSGWQHRLTVFDYLYRYNDVNLNGDPARVSPVYGRIDFPAHEYDHINRVGFEYQGDYSERTWSHTTFGYRLENENGVVGDLDFPPSPSGQRLNQDAYLQQQLTWGRLSAIAGGRFVHSSVFGNTGVPRVALTLLALRGGEVFSGTRLRFSYATGFKEPRLEETFAGPPYSIPNPGLKPERVRAFETGFRQDFFHGKYSFDATYFNNLFHDQINYETVNPTTFVGEYFNVNQAFAQGAEVELQAKLRSRLLLSTAYTYTSTEILDDPAPIDSLYNPGQPLLRRPKHSATTLLSYLGTRWGSNLSGSFVGRRPDDDFDGFGINHAAGYVRADLGGWYAINHRVTAYANIENALDRRYNEVVGYPALPINFRAGFRFRIGGE
;
A
#
# COMPACT_ATOMS: atom_id res chain seq x y z
N MET A 1 -62.28 -51.35 -48.29
CA MET A 1 -63.00 -50.41 -47.39
C MET A 1 -62.20 -50.16 -46.14
N ARG A 2 -61.92 -48.90 -45.92
CA ARG A 2 -61.31 -48.24 -44.72
C ARG A 2 -60.03 -48.77 -44.19
N ALA A 3 -58.94 -48.10 -44.61
CA ALA A 3 -57.61 -48.14 -44.05
C ALA A 3 -57.61 -47.46 -42.69
N LEU A 4 -57.01 -48.12 -41.70
CA LEU A 4 -56.64 -47.50 -40.42
C LEU A 4 -55.19 -47.10 -40.55
N ARG A 5 -54.91 -45.75 -40.55
CA ARG A 5 -53.60 -45.17 -40.41
C ARG A 5 -53.24 -45.20 -38.93
N ALA A 6 -52.28 -46.03 -38.54
CA ALA A 6 -51.59 -45.93 -37.23
C ALA A 6 -50.50 -44.95 -37.36
N SER A 7 -50.66 -43.75 -36.78
CA SER A 7 -49.61 -42.79 -36.61
C SER A 7 -48.75 -43.24 -35.44
N PHE A 8 -47.52 -43.65 -35.72
CA PHE A 8 -46.44 -43.90 -34.72
C PHE A 8 -45.94 -42.57 -34.28
N LEU A 9 -46.35 -42.08 -33.11
CA LEU A 9 -45.78 -40.93 -32.45
C LEU A 9 -44.45 -41.36 -31.80
N LEU A 10 -43.36 -41.07 -32.48
CA LEU A 10 -42.00 -41.23 -31.93
C LEU A 10 -41.77 -40.13 -30.91
N PHE A 11 -42.00 -40.39 -29.62
CA PHE A 11 -41.56 -39.56 -28.51
C PHE A 11 -40.04 -39.67 -28.43
N VAL A 12 -39.34 -38.74 -29.09
CA VAL A 12 -37.94 -38.48 -28.81
C VAL A 12 -37.89 -37.83 -27.43
N LEU A 13 -37.64 -38.62 -26.40
CA LEU A 13 -37.15 -38.14 -25.13
C LEU A 13 -35.76 -37.49 -25.36
N LEU A 14 -35.79 -36.20 -25.63
CA LEU A 14 -34.58 -35.37 -25.37
C LEU A 14 -34.36 -35.46 -23.86
N ALA A 15 -33.46 -36.34 -23.44
CA ALA A 15 -32.82 -36.22 -22.15
C ALA A 15 -32.09 -34.86 -22.17
N ALA A 16 -32.74 -33.82 -21.68
CA ALA A 16 -32.08 -32.61 -21.29
C ALA A 16 -31.08 -33.07 -20.24
N ALA A 17 -29.81 -33.19 -20.64
CA ALA A 17 -28.73 -33.32 -19.70
C ALA A 17 -28.81 -32.03 -18.84
N SER A 18 -29.39 -32.17 -17.65
CA SER A 18 -29.38 -31.13 -16.65
C SER A 18 -27.91 -30.83 -16.39
N ALA A 19 -27.43 -29.76 -16.96
CA ALA A 19 -26.10 -29.25 -16.63
C ALA A 19 -26.17 -28.85 -15.13
N ALA A 20 -25.58 -29.68 -14.29
CA ALA A 20 -25.57 -29.42 -12.85
C ALA A 20 -24.75 -28.14 -12.59
N ASP A 21 -25.32 -27.24 -11.82
CA ASP A 21 -24.60 -26.07 -11.35
C ASP A 21 -23.61 -26.52 -10.26
N LEU A 22 -22.31 -26.23 -10.44
CA LEU A 22 -21.30 -26.45 -9.43
C LEU A 22 -21.22 -25.22 -8.54
N LYS A 23 -21.39 -25.40 -7.24
CA LYS A 23 -21.13 -24.40 -6.22
C LYS A 23 -19.80 -24.72 -5.52
N VAL A 24 -18.89 -23.76 -5.50
CA VAL A 24 -17.62 -23.86 -4.80
C VAL A 24 -17.67 -22.94 -3.60
N LYS A 25 -17.66 -23.52 -2.40
CA LYS A 25 -17.58 -22.79 -1.13
C LYS A 25 -16.12 -22.73 -0.69
N VAL A 26 -15.61 -21.53 -0.49
CA VAL A 26 -14.24 -21.28 -0.04
C VAL A 26 -14.28 -20.80 1.40
N ILE A 27 -13.53 -21.48 2.27
CA ILE A 27 -13.44 -21.16 3.68
C ILE A 27 -11.97 -21.05 4.11
N ASP A 28 -11.72 -20.29 5.15
CA ASP A 28 -10.42 -20.18 5.79
C ASP A 28 -10.13 -21.34 6.77
N PRO A 29 -8.96 -21.41 7.43
CA PRO A 29 -8.64 -22.44 8.41
C PRO A 29 -9.54 -22.43 9.66
N GLN A 30 -10.24 -21.33 9.94
CA GLN A 30 -11.20 -21.17 11.02
C GLN A 30 -12.64 -21.47 10.59
N SER A 31 -12.84 -21.94 9.34
CA SER A 31 -14.14 -22.18 8.71
C SER A 31 -14.98 -20.93 8.40
N ALA A 32 -14.36 -19.74 8.46
CA ALA A 32 -15.01 -18.51 8.01
C ALA A 32 -15.04 -18.43 6.47
N ALA A 33 -16.10 -17.82 5.93
CA ALA A 33 -16.25 -17.63 4.49
C ALA A 33 -15.16 -16.69 3.95
N VAL A 34 -14.52 -17.08 2.85
CA VAL A 34 -13.56 -16.24 2.12
C VAL A 34 -14.27 -15.56 0.96
N SER A 35 -14.62 -14.29 1.14
CA SER A 35 -15.23 -13.45 0.12
C SER A 35 -14.16 -12.92 -0.84
N GLY A 36 -14.52 -12.70 -2.12
CA GLY A 36 -13.61 -12.13 -3.11
C GLY A 36 -12.55 -13.10 -3.64
N ALA A 37 -12.56 -14.38 -3.27
CA ALA A 37 -11.65 -15.37 -3.81
C ALA A 37 -11.95 -15.62 -5.30
N GLN A 38 -10.93 -15.59 -6.13
CA GLN A 38 -11.07 -15.94 -7.55
C GLN A 38 -11.05 -17.45 -7.71
N VAL A 39 -12.14 -18.01 -8.19
CA VAL A 39 -12.28 -19.43 -8.49
C VAL A 39 -12.27 -19.61 -9.99
N THR A 40 -11.35 -20.42 -10.52
CA THR A 40 -11.19 -20.67 -11.95
C THR A 40 -11.30 -22.17 -12.24
N LEU A 41 -12.18 -22.53 -13.17
CA LEU A 41 -12.32 -23.88 -13.70
C LEU A 41 -11.71 -23.96 -15.10
N PHE A 42 -10.73 -24.82 -15.26
CA PHE A 42 -10.12 -25.13 -16.55
C PHE A 42 -10.65 -26.48 -17.03
N VAL A 43 -11.50 -26.47 -18.05
CA VAL A 43 -12.09 -27.71 -18.60
C VAL A 43 -11.03 -28.43 -19.43
N THR A 44 -10.67 -29.65 -19.04
CA THR A 44 -9.69 -30.48 -19.76
C THR A 44 -10.39 -31.35 -20.80
N GLY A 45 -9.84 -31.36 -22.03
CA GLY A 45 -10.38 -32.21 -23.12
C GLY A 45 -11.47 -31.59 -24.00
N ALA A 46 -11.89 -30.37 -23.75
CA ALA A 46 -12.71 -29.60 -24.68
C ALA A 46 -11.85 -28.92 -25.75
N ASN A 47 -12.27 -28.91 -26.99
CA ASN A 47 -11.59 -28.21 -28.07
C ASN A 47 -12.53 -27.11 -28.63
N PRO A 48 -12.33 -25.81 -28.34
CA PRO A 48 -11.27 -25.21 -27.55
C PRO A 48 -11.44 -25.42 -26.04
N SER A 49 -10.33 -25.40 -25.27
CA SER A 49 -10.37 -25.44 -23.81
C SER A 49 -11.19 -24.28 -23.27
N SER A 50 -12.24 -24.54 -22.51
CA SER A 50 -13.08 -23.49 -21.93
C SER A 50 -12.64 -23.22 -20.49
N THR A 51 -12.40 -21.95 -20.18
CA THR A 51 -12.12 -21.48 -18.82
C THR A 51 -13.34 -20.73 -18.30
N LYS A 52 -13.76 -21.04 -17.09
CA LYS A 52 -14.80 -20.27 -16.37
C LYS A 52 -14.20 -19.73 -15.09
N THR A 53 -14.34 -18.44 -14.88
CA THR A 53 -13.88 -17.76 -13.65
C THR A 53 -15.08 -17.11 -12.97
N ALA A 54 -15.15 -17.24 -11.66
CA ALA A 54 -16.13 -16.57 -10.80
C ALA A 54 -15.43 -16.11 -9.51
N THR A 55 -15.97 -15.07 -8.91
CA THR A 55 -15.50 -14.57 -7.61
C THR A 55 -16.47 -15.03 -6.53
N THR A 56 -15.97 -15.42 -5.36
CA THR A 56 -16.83 -15.85 -4.25
C THR A 56 -17.64 -14.68 -3.69
N SER A 57 -18.91 -14.95 -3.38
CA SER A 57 -19.80 -14.05 -2.66
C SER A 57 -19.34 -13.80 -1.22
N ALA A 58 -20.05 -12.95 -0.50
CA ALA A 58 -19.82 -12.74 0.94
C ALA A 58 -19.92 -14.01 1.79
N GLU A 59 -20.71 -15.01 1.34
CA GLU A 59 -20.78 -16.33 1.97
C GLU A 59 -19.67 -17.29 1.52
N GLY A 60 -18.71 -16.80 0.75
CA GLY A 60 -17.60 -17.59 0.20
C GLY A 60 -17.99 -18.53 -0.92
N ILE A 61 -19.10 -18.29 -1.64
CA ILE A 61 -19.64 -19.20 -2.67
C ILE A 61 -19.43 -18.62 -4.06
N ALA A 62 -18.78 -19.39 -4.94
CA ALA A 62 -18.73 -19.16 -6.39
C ALA A 62 -19.64 -20.18 -7.10
N VAL A 63 -20.43 -19.72 -8.09
CA VAL A 63 -21.40 -20.55 -8.82
C VAL A 63 -21.00 -20.67 -10.29
N PHE A 64 -20.99 -21.89 -10.80
CA PHE A 64 -20.67 -22.21 -12.18
C PHE A 64 -21.79 -22.99 -12.84
N GLY A 65 -22.57 -22.33 -13.69
CA GLY A 65 -23.63 -22.96 -14.47
C GLY A 65 -23.14 -23.66 -15.74
N GLY A 66 -23.88 -24.71 -16.16
CA GLY A 66 -23.70 -25.36 -17.47
C GLY A 66 -22.30 -25.99 -17.64
N LEU A 67 -21.81 -26.74 -16.65
CA LEU A 67 -20.55 -27.47 -16.77
C LEU A 67 -20.74 -28.74 -17.63
N PRO A 68 -19.83 -28.99 -18.59
CA PRO A 68 -19.79 -30.28 -19.27
C PRO A 68 -19.37 -31.39 -18.28
N SER A 69 -19.78 -32.62 -18.55
CA SER A 69 -19.38 -33.81 -17.76
C SER A 69 -17.89 -34.17 -17.91
N SER A 70 -17.08 -33.32 -18.54
CA SER A 70 -15.67 -33.54 -18.76
C SER A 70 -14.84 -33.15 -17.50
N ALA A 71 -13.68 -33.76 -17.39
CA ALA A 71 -12.71 -33.46 -16.33
C ALA A 71 -12.33 -31.97 -16.33
N TYR A 72 -12.18 -31.37 -15.16
CA TYR A 72 -11.74 -29.97 -15.01
C TYR A 72 -10.71 -29.84 -13.88
N GLN A 73 -9.86 -28.85 -14.02
CA GLN A 73 -8.96 -28.41 -12.97
C GLN A 73 -9.59 -27.20 -12.28
N LEU A 74 -9.67 -27.26 -10.97
CA LEU A 74 -10.11 -26.16 -10.12
C LEU A 74 -8.88 -25.44 -9.56
N GLN A 75 -8.88 -24.12 -9.68
CA GLN A 75 -7.91 -23.25 -9.02
C GLN A 75 -8.65 -22.21 -8.19
N VAL A 76 -8.18 -22.00 -6.96
CA VAL A 76 -8.67 -20.90 -6.10
C VAL A 76 -7.49 -20.01 -5.72
N LEU A 77 -7.63 -18.72 -6.01
CA LEU A 77 -6.68 -17.68 -5.62
C LEU A 77 -7.40 -16.69 -4.72
N ALA A 78 -6.95 -16.57 -3.48
CA ALA A 78 -7.46 -15.59 -2.53
C ALA A 78 -6.27 -14.88 -1.87
N PRO A 79 -6.28 -13.54 -1.82
CA PRO A 79 -5.23 -12.79 -1.16
C PRO A 79 -5.01 -13.26 0.29
N GLY A 80 -3.75 -13.42 0.70
CA GLY A 80 -3.39 -13.91 2.04
C GLY A 80 -3.35 -15.43 2.19
N PHE A 81 -3.81 -16.18 1.21
CA PHE A 81 -3.84 -17.65 1.25
C PHE A 81 -2.89 -18.27 0.23
N ALA A 82 -2.50 -19.52 0.48
CA ALA A 82 -1.79 -20.32 -0.49
C ALA A 82 -2.69 -20.62 -1.70
N PRO A 83 -2.15 -20.59 -2.94
CA PRO A 83 -2.90 -21.00 -4.11
C PRO A 83 -3.40 -22.43 -3.97
N TYR A 84 -4.69 -22.65 -4.17
CA TYR A 84 -5.27 -23.98 -4.18
C TYR A 84 -5.43 -24.46 -5.63
N LYS A 85 -5.00 -25.72 -5.92
CA LYS A 85 -5.18 -26.36 -7.23
C LYS A 85 -5.56 -27.82 -7.01
N GLU A 86 -6.65 -28.26 -7.66
CA GLU A 86 -7.08 -29.65 -7.61
C GLU A 86 -7.55 -30.11 -9.00
N LEU A 87 -7.22 -31.35 -9.35
CA LEU A 87 -7.69 -32.00 -10.56
C LEU A 87 -8.93 -32.82 -10.21
N ASN A 88 -10.05 -32.60 -10.90
CA ASN A 88 -11.31 -33.31 -10.72
C ASN A 88 -11.81 -33.36 -9.27
N PRO A 89 -12.17 -32.23 -8.66
CA PRO A 89 -12.66 -32.21 -7.27
C PRO A 89 -14.01 -32.90 -7.06
N GLY A 90 -14.51 -33.63 -8.06
CA GLY A 90 -15.78 -34.38 -8.02
C GLY A 90 -16.91 -33.63 -8.71
N HIS A 91 -18.03 -34.32 -8.91
CA HIS A 91 -19.26 -33.78 -9.51
C HIS A 91 -20.33 -33.48 -8.44
N ALA A 92 -19.88 -33.16 -7.20
CA ALA A 92 -20.79 -32.76 -6.13
C ALA A 92 -21.40 -31.38 -6.47
N GLU A 93 -22.70 -31.22 -6.19
CA GLU A 93 -23.41 -29.94 -6.37
C GLU A 93 -22.77 -28.80 -5.53
N LEU A 94 -22.13 -29.16 -4.41
CA LEU A 94 -21.37 -28.25 -3.55
C LEU A 94 -20.00 -28.85 -3.23
N VAL A 95 -18.93 -28.17 -3.62
CA VAL A 95 -17.55 -28.48 -3.26
C VAL A 95 -17.07 -27.44 -2.23
N THR A 96 -16.64 -27.89 -1.05
CA THR A 96 -16.07 -27.01 -0.03
C THR A 96 -14.56 -27.09 -0.05
N ILE A 97 -13.91 -25.95 -0.20
CA ILE A 97 -12.45 -25.80 -0.22
C ILE A 97 -12.02 -25.03 1.00
N GLN A 98 -11.21 -25.65 1.83
CA GLN A 98 -10.54 -24.96 2.92
C GLN A 98 -9.16 -24.50 2.47
N LEU A 99 -8.97 -23.19 2.45
CA LEU A 99 -7.68 -22.57 2.14
C LEU A 99 -6.74 -22.67 3.34
N HIS A 100 -5.46 -22.66 3.08
CA HIS A 100 -4.42 -22.61 4.10
C HIS A 100 -3.76 -21.24 4.09
N LEU A 101 -3.47 -20.70 5.30
CA LEU A 101 -2.64 -19.51 5.40
C LEU A 101 -1.27 -19.81 4.79
N ALA A 102 -0.88 -19.02 3.83
CA ALA A 102 0.41 -19.16 3.19
C ALA A 102 1.52 -18.54 4.03
N PRO A 103 2.77 -19.02 3.94
CA PRO A 103 3.92 -18.15 4.21
C PRO A 103 3.90 -17.00 3.22
N ALA A 104 4.44 -15.85 3.59
CA ALA A 104 4.47 -14.67 2.70
C ALA A 104 5.03 -14.96 1.29
N SER A 105 5.79 -16.04 1.15
CA SER A 105 6.37 -16.50 -0.12
C SER A 105 5.43 -17.24 -1.06
N GLU A 106 4.37 -17.85 -0.54
CA GLU A 106 3.38 -18.61 -1.33
C GLU A 106 2.03 -17.88 -1.35
N THR A 107 1.99 -16.70 -0.76
CA THR A 107 0.78 -15.87 -0.68
C THR A 107 0.34 -15.41 -2.05
N VAL A 108 -0.97 -15.36 -2.27
CA VAL A 108 -1.57 -14.68 -3.39
C VAL A 108 -1.54 -13.19 -3.12
N VAL A 109 -1.03 -12.42 -4.07
CA VAL A 109 -0.92 -10.96 -4.02
C VAL A 109 -1.68 -10.32 -5.19
N VAL A 110 -2.10 -9.09 -5.01
CA VAL A 110 -2.84 -8.32 -6.01
C VAL A 110 -2.00 -7.16 -6.55
N THR A 111 -1.24 -6.47 -5.70
CA THR A 111 -0.56 -5.23 -6.07
C THR A 111 0.43 -5.39 -7.23
N ALA A 112 1.10 -6.53 -7.39
CA ALA A 112 2.09 -6.69 -8.47
C ALA A 112 1.51 -6.77 -9.88
N THR A 113 0.25 -7.17 -10.02
CA THR A 113 -0.39 -7.46 -11.31
C THR A 113 -1.79 -6.88 -11.43
N ARG A 114 -2.32 -6.25 -10.38
CA ARG A 114 -3.70 -5.77 -10.23
C ARG A 114 -4.77 -6.89 -10.29
N THR A 115 -4.33 -8.13 -10.29
CA THR A 115 -5.16 -9.34 -10.25
C THR A 115 -4.52 -10.35 -9.30
N PRO A 116 -5.31 -11.23 -8.67
CA PRO A 116 -4.77 -12.24 -7.78
C PRO A 116 -3.78 -13.16 -8.48
N LEU A 117 -2.54 -13.19 -8.00
CA LEU A 117 -1.46 -14.02 -8.53
C LEU A 117 -0.56 -14.51 -7.38
N PRO A 118 0.02 -15.73 -7.49
CA PRO A 118 1.07 -16.13 -6.55
C PRO A 118 2.24 -15.15 -6.56
N ALA A 119 2.66 -14.68 -5.39
CA ALA A 119 3.75 -13.70 -5.25
C ALA A 119 5.02 -14.14 -5.98
N GLU A 120 5.29 -15.44 -6.00
CA GLU A 120 6.43 -16.07 -6.64
C GLU A 120 6.45 -15.99 -8.18
N GLU A 121 5.33 -15.67 -8.82
CA GLU A 121 5.21 -15.53 -10.27
C GLU A 121 5.31 -14.07 -10.74
N THR A 122 5.34 -13.11 -9.82
CA THR A 122 5.25 -11.67 -10.13
C THR A 122 6.56 -11.05 -10.61
N GLY A 123 7.69 -11.68 -10.30
CA GLY A 123 9.02 -11.12 -10.57
C GLY A 123 9.36 -9.87 -9.76
N ALA A 124 8.60 -9.57 -8.71
CA ALA A 124 8.76 -8.39 -7.87
C ALA A 124 8.98 -8.75 -6.40
N SER A 125 9.54 -7.81 -5.63
CA SER A 125 9.73 -7.94 -4.18
C SER A 125 8.51 -7.40 -3.45
N ILE A 126 7.74 -8.29 -2.80
CA ILE A 126 6.48 -7.95 -2.12
C ILE A 126 6.54 -8.44 -0.68
N SER A 127 6.08 -7.58 0.23
CA SER A 127 5.82 -7.93 1.63
C SER A 127 4.35 -7.69 1.95
N THR A 128 3.77 -8.54 2.78
CA THR A 128 2.35 -8.45 3.15
C THR A 128 2.21 -8.46 4.67
N LEU A 129 1.27 -7.69 5.18
CA LEU A 129 0.75 -7.80 6.55
C LEU A 129 -0.73 -8.17 6.45
N GLU A 130 -1.06 -9.34 6.96
CA GLU A 130 -2.43 -9.83 6.99
C GLU A 130 -3.16 -9.34 8.24
N ASN A 131 -4.49 -9.47 8.25
CA ASN A 131 -5.33 -9.05 9.38
C ASN A 131 -4.83 -9.54 10.74
N ALA A 132 -4.39 -10.80 10.85
CA ALA A 132 -3.91 -11.39 12.11
C ALA A 132 -2.61 -10.72 12.62
N GLU A 133 -1.73 -10.30 11.72
CA GLU A 133 -0.51 -9.56 12.05
C GLU A 133 -0.85 -8.13 12.44
N LEU A 134 -1.69 -7.44 11.64
CA LEU A 134 -2.17 -6.09 11.95
C LEU A 134 -2.91 -6.04 13.28
N GLU A 135 -3.79 -7.02 13.56
CA GLU A 135 -4.48 -7.12 14.87
C GLU A 135 -3.54 -7.38 16.04
N THR A 136 -2.38 -8.00 15.80
CA THR A 136 -1.39 -8.30 16.85
C THR A 136 -0.45 -7.13 17.06
N MET A 137 -0.02 -6.45 15.98
CA MET A 137 0.82 -5.24 16.03
C MET A 137 0.04 -4.03 16.56
N ARG A 138 -1.25 -3.92 16.19
CA ARG A 138 -2.12 -2.77 16.48
C ARG A 138 -1.48 -1.41 16.19
N PRO A 139 -1.00 -1.21 14.98
CA PRO A 139 -0.47 0.09 14.58
C PRO A 139 -1.56 1.16 14.68
N VAL A 140 -1.19 2.38 15.04
CA VAL A 140 -2.11 3.54 14.99
C VAL A 140 -2.27 3.96 13.54
N ALA A 141 -1.15 4.15 12.83
CA ALA A 141 -1.14 4.56 11.44
C ALA A 141 -0.19 3.68 10.60
N ALA A 142 -0.14 3.96 9.31
CA ALA A 142 0.60 3.13 8.36
C ALA A 142 2.12 3.15 8.58
N ASP A 143 2.67 4.25 9.08
CA ASP A 143 4.09 4.38 9.44
C ASP A 143 4.52 3.35 10.49
N ASP A 144 3.68 3.07 11.49
CA ASP A 144 3.93 2.06 12.52
C ASP A 144 4.03 0.63 11.98
N ALA A 145 3.35 0.35 10.87
CA ALA A 145 3.34 -0.96 10.25
C ALA A 145 4.45 -1.10 9.19
N VAL A 146 4.56 -0.13 8.28
CA VAL A 146 5.46 -0.22 7.13
C VAL A 146 6.94 -0.17 7.54
N ARG A 147 7.29 0.51 8.65
CA ARG A 147 8.68 0.61 9.16
C ARG A 147 9.34 -0.72 9.50
N TYR A 148 8.57 -1.78 9.69
CA TYR A 148 9.08 -3.13 10.00
C TYR A 148 9.12 -4.04 8.77
N LEU A 149 8.71 -3.53 7.60
CA LEU A 149 8.78 -4.29 6.35
C LEU A 149 10.17 -4.18 5.70
N PRO A 150 10.63 -5.24 5.03
CA PRO A 150 11.91 -5.25 4.33
C PRO A 150 12.07 -4.08 3.36
N GLY A 151 13.21 -3.39 3.40
CA GLY A 151 13.53 -2.30 2.49
C GLY A 151 12.84 -0.97 2.76
N ALA A 152 11.98 -0.89 3.77
CA ALA A 152 11.35 0.36 4.19
C ALA A 152 12.24 1.12 5.18
N VAL A 153 12.38 2.42 4.98
CA VAL A 153 12.96 3.36 5.93
C VAL A 153 11.95 4.48 6.15
N VAL A 154 11.39 4.53 7.34
CA VAL A 154 10.48 5.61 7.75
C VAL A 154 11.27 6.64 8.53
N ASN A 155 11.08 7.90 8.19
CA ASN A 155 11.60 9.04 8.94
C ASN A 155 10.43 9.93 9.36
N THR A 156 10.18 10.00 10.65
CA THR A 156 9.15 10.86 11.24
C THR A 156 9.82 12.11 11.84
N ALA A 157 9.31 13.28 11.47
CA ALA A 157 9.76 14.55 12.03
C ALA A 157 9.14 14.73 13.42
N GLY A 158 9.76 14.11 14.43
CA GLY A 158 9.33 14.18 15.82
C GLY A 158 8.47 12.99 16.26
N GLN A 159 7.31 13.28 16.80
CA GLN A 159 6.40 12.31 17.41
C GLN A 159 5.17 12.06 16.52
N ARG A 160 4.11 11.49 17.08
CA ARG A 160 2.86 11.30 16.35
C ARG A 160 2.30 12.64 15.89
N GLY A 161 1.83 12.67 14.63
CA GLY A 161 1.40 13.88 13.94
C GLY A 161 2.52 14.64 13.23
N GLY A 162 3.80 14.39 13.55
CA GLY A 162 4.91 14.88 12.73
C GLY A 162 4.98 14.15 11.39
N LEU A 163 5.40 14.84 10.33
CA LEU A 163 5.48 14.31 8.97
C LEU A 163 6.25 12.98 8.91
N SER A 164 5.57 11.90 8.57
CA SER A 164 6.13 10.55 8.44
C SER A 164 6.37 10.18 6.98
N SER A 165 7.62 10.24 6.57
CA SER A 165 8.08 10.00 5.19
C SER A 165 8.63 8.59 5.02
N LEU A 166 8.28 7.92 3.91
CA LEU A 166 8.79 6.60 3.55
C LEU A 166 9.86 6.73 2.46
N PHE A 167 11.01 6.13 2.68
CA PHE A 167 12.11 6.05 1.70
C PHE A 167 12.38 4.60 1.34
N VAL A 168 12.41 4.29 0.05
CA VAL A 168 12.58 2.93 -0.48
C VAL A 168 13.66 2.92 -1.53
N ARG A 169 14.69 2.07 -1.35
CA ARG A 169 15.77 1.86 -2.34
C ARG A 169 16.41 3.15 -2.86
N GLY A 170 16.62 4.12 -1.97
CA GLY A 170 17.25 5.39 -2.26
C GLY A 170 16.37 6.43 -2.93
N GLY A 171 15.11 6.11 -3.25
CA GLY A 171 14.16 7.07 -3.81
C GLY A 171 13.71 8.13 -2.83
N ASP A 172 13.06 9.16 -3.32
CA ASP A 172 12.45 10.20 -2.51
C ASP A 172 11.15 9.71 -1.85
N SER A 173 10.69 10.41 -0.80
CA SER A 173 9.44 10.10 -0.12
C SER A 173 8.22 10.24 -1.05
N THR A 174 8.28 11.13 -2.02
CA THR A 174 7.24 11.37 -3.03
C THR A 174 7.17 10.28 -4.12
N TYR A 175 8.11 9.32 -4.13
CA TYR A 175 8.18 8.23 -5.13
C TYR A 175 7.42 6.97 -4.72
N ASN A 176 6.60 7.05 -3.68
CA ASN A 176 5.87 5.93 -3.11
C ASN A 176 4.36 6.14 -3.28
N LYS A 177 3.74 5.34 -4.12
CA LYS A 177 2.30 5.42 -4.33
C LYS A 177 1.54 4.74 -3.20
N VAL A 178 0.56 5.44 -2.64
CA VAL A 178 -0.31 4.92 -1.57
C VAL A 178 -1.73 4.78 -2.09
N ILE A 179 -2.31 3.60 -1.89
CA ILE A 179 -3.61 3.22 -2.42
C ILE A 179 -4.45 2.65 -1.29
N VAL A 180 -5.68 3.13 -1.15
CA VAL A 180 -6.68 2.55 -0.25
C VAL A 180 -7.88 2.10 -1.08
N ASP A 181 -8.25 0.83 -0.95
CA ASP A 181 -9.38 0.22 -1.67
C ASP A 181 -9.39 0.53 -3.18
N GLY A 182 -8.19 0.49 -3.80
CA GLY A 182 -7.99 0.71 -5.23
C GLY A 182 -7.84 2.17 -5.67
N VAL A 183 -7.99 3.13 -4.79
CA VAL A 183 -7.87 4.58 -5.10
C VAL A 183 -6.60 5.17 -4.51
N THR A 184 -5.90 5.97 -5.30
CA THR A 184 -4.70 6.73 -4.86
C THR A 184 -5.10 7.82 -3.89
N ILE A 185 -4.37 7.93 -2.77
CA ILE A 185 -4.59 8.94 -1.73
C ILE A 185 -3.38 9.86 -1.50
N ASN A 186 -2.34 9.75 -2.31
CA ASN A 186 -1.27 10.78 -2.34
C ASN A 186 -1.83 12.12 -2.79
N GLU A 187 -1.21 13.18 -2.39
CA GLU A 187 -1.32 14.46 -3.09
C GLU A 187 -0.82 14.32 -4.54
N PRO A 188 -1.36 15.07 -5.53
CA PRO A 188 -0.84 15.08 -6.89
C PRO A 188 0.66 15.43 -6.93
N GLY A 189 1.47 14.50 -7.45
CA GLY A 189 2.93 14.62 -7.41
C GLY A 189 3.60 13.90 -6.25
N GLY A 190 2.85 13.04 -5.54
CA GLY A 190 3.40 11.94 -4.73
C GLY A 190 3.56 12.22 -3.25
N THR A 191 3.39 13.45 -2.75
CA THR A 191 3.47 13.74 -1.32
C THR A 191 2.47 12.89 -0.53
N PHE A 192 2.93 12.30 0.57
CA PHE A 192 2.09 11.52 1.47
C PHE A 192 2.69 11.43 2.87
N ASP A 193 1.89 11.74 3.89
CA ASP A 193 2.23 11.51 5.29
C ASP A 193 1.67 10.18 5.77
N PHE A 194 2.55 9.21 6.04
CA PHE A 194 2.17 7.87 6.50
C PHE A 194 1.60 7.86 7.92
N GLY A 195 1.87 8.89 8.72
CA GLY A 195 1.29 9.10 10.05
C GLY A 195 -0.19 9.45 10.03
N THR A 196 -0.71 9.94 8.90
CA THR A 196 -2.13 10.35 8.75
C THR A 196 -3.01 9.27 8.13
N LEU A 197 -2.52 8.04 7.96
CA LEU A 197 -3.30 6.91 7.47
C LEU A 197 -3.59 5.89 8.59
N PRO A 198 -4.67 6.06 9.37
CA PRO A 198 -5.07 5.08 10.37
C PRO A 198 -5.41 3.73 9.74
N LEU A 199 -4.99 2.64 10.40
CA LEU A 199 -5.16 1.26 9.91
C LEU A 199 -6.31 0.51 10.60
N THR A 200 -7.19 1.19 11.31
CA THR A 200 -8.40 0.59 11.90
C THR A 200 -9.28 -0.02 10.80
N GLU A 201 -9.72 -1.26 11.02
CA GLU A 201 -10.45 -2.08 10.04
C GLU A 201 -9.69 -2.34 8.72
N ALA A 202 -8.36 -2.15 8.68
CA ALA A 202 -7.55 -2.67 7.59
C ALA A 202 -7.51 -4.20 7.66
N SER A 203 -7.87 -4.86 6.58
CA SER A 203 -7.82 -6.32 6.48
C SER A 203 -6.46 -6.82 6.02
N ARG A 204 -5.74 -5.97 5.27
CA ARG A 204 -4.47 -6.32 4.65
C ARG A 204 -3.71 -5.08 4.20
N MET A 205 -2.38 -5.15 4.25
CA MET A 205 -1.45 -4.21 3.62
C MET A 205 -0.48 -4.98 2.74
N GLU A 206 -0.29 -4.54 1.49
CA GLU A 206 0.79 -5.00 0.62
C GLU A 206 1.78 -3.87 0.38
N PHE A 207 3.06 -4.20 0.47
CA PHE A 207 4.17 -3.30 0.18
C PHE A 207 5.00 -3.88 -0.97
N LEU A 208 4.84 -3.30 -2.13
CA LEU A 208 5.52 -3.69 -3.37
C LEU A 208 6.69 -2.75 -3.63
N ARG A 209 7.90 -3.27 -3.72
CA ARG A 209 9.14 -2.51 -3.96
C ARG A 209 9.52 -2.53 -5.44
N GLY A 210 10.17 -1.46 -5.89
CA GLY A 210 10.60 -1.24 -7.28
C GLY A 210 9.60 -0.44 -8.11
N ALA A 211 10.01 -0.05 -9.33
CA ALA A 211 9.20 0.79 -10.21
C ALA A 211 7.96 0.05 -10.74
N GLN A 212 6.78 0.65 -10.53
CA GLN A 212 5.48 0.07 -10.84
C GLN A 212 4.57 1.02 -11.65
N SER A 213 5.12 2.09 -12.20
CA SER A 213 4.33 3.10 -12.93
C SER A 213 3.58 2.53 -14.15
N THR A 214 4.01 1.39 -14.69
CA THR A 214 3.30 0.69 -15.79
C THR A 214 1.85 0.35 -15.40
N LEU A 215 1.60 -0.11 -14.17
CA LEU A 215 0.26 -0.43 -13.70
C LEU A 215 -0.40 0.69 -12.91
N TYR A 216 0.39 1.50 -12.20
CA TYR A 216 -0.11 2.44 -11.21
C TYR A 216 0.04 3.92 -11.60
N GLY A 217 0.71 4.22 -12.73
CA GLY A 217 0.89 5.59 -13.21
C GLY A 217 1.92 6.38 -12.39
N SER A 218 1.67 7.67 -12.23
CA SER A 218 2.53 8.59 -11.48
C SER A 218 2.83 8.11 -10.06
N ASP A 219 3.96 8.52 -9.50
CA ASP A 219 4.40 8.35 -8.10
C ASP A 219 4.82 6.92 -7.70
N ALA A 220 4.54 5.90 -8.53
CA ALA A 220 4.95 4.52 -8.30
C ALA A 220 6.38 4.26 -8.81
N MET A 221 7.34 5.12 -8.43
CA MET A 221 8.73 5.06 -8.91
C MET A 221 9.59 4.09 -8.10
N THR A 222 9.36 3.97 -6.78
CA THR A 222 10.16 3.09 -5.92
C THR A 222 9.35 2.11 -5.12
N SER A 223 8.08 2.41 -4.85
CA SER A 223 7.16 1.46 -4.21
C SER A 223 5.69 1.77 -4.45
N VAL A 224 4.86 0.76 -4.13
CA VAL A 224 3.42 0.90 -3.94
C VAL A 224 3.05 0.31 -2.59
N VAL A 225 2.34 1.09 -1.78
CA VAL A 225 1.70 0.63 -0.54
C VAL A 225 0.21 0.58 -0.79
N GLN A 226 -0.38 -0.59 -0.64
CA GLN A 226 -1.82 -0.77 -0.83
C GLN A 226 -2.46 -1.33 0.43
N VAL A 227 -3.55 -0.71 0.86
CA VAL A 227 -4.34 -1.08 2.04
C VAL A 227 -5.76 -1.42 1.59
N TRP A 228 -6.30 -2.51 2.11
CA TRP A 228 -7.69 -2.90 1.90
C TRP A 228 -8.46 -2.84 3.20
N THR A 229 -9.63 -2.23 3.13
CA THR A 229 -10.60 -2.21 4.22
C THR A 229 -11.34 -3.54 4.33
N ARG A 230 -11.61 -3.97 5.55
CA ARG A 230 -12.35 -5.19 5.84
C ARG A 230 -13.77 -5.14 5.26
N THR A 231 -14.24 -6.29 4.79
CA THR A 231 -15.63 -6.52 4.36
C THR A 231 -16.41 -7.28 5.44
N GLY A 232 -17.73 -7.24 5.41
CA GLY A 232 -18.57 -8.13 6.20
C GLY A 232 -18.46 -9.57 5.70
N SER A 233 -18.54 -10.54 6.61
CA SER A 233 -18.42 -11.97 6.26
C SER A 233 -19.37 -12.90 7.01
N THR A 234 -20.09 -12.41 8.01
CA THR A 234 -20.96 -13.24 8.87
C THR A 234 -22.44 -12.92 8.66
N PRO A 235 -23.32 -13.94 8.56
CA PRO A 235 -24.77 -13.73 8.43
C PRO A 235 -25.39 -13.00 9.62
N THR A 236 -24.94 -13.34 10.82
CA THR A 236 -25.29 -12.57 12.02
C THR A 236 -24.43 -11.31 12.08
N PRO A 237 -25.01 -10.12 12.17
CA PRO A 237 -24.25 -8.89 12.31
C PRO A 237 -23.22 -8.97 13.45
N GLU A 238 -22.01 -8.52 13.17
CA GLU A 238 -20.93 -8.44 14.15
C GLU A 238 -20.71 -6.98 14.54
N PHE A 239 -20.91 -6.68 15.81
CA PHE A 239 -20.54 -5.39 16.37
C PHE A 239 -19.26 -5.54 17.20
N ARG A 240 -18.21 -4.80 16.81
CA ARG A 240 -16.94 -4.72 17.53
C ARG A 240 -16.73 -3.31 18.03
N PHE A 241 -16.27 -3.17 19.25
CA PHE A 241 -15.84 -1.90 19.81
C PHE A 241 -14.73 -2.13 20.82
N GLY A 242 -13.92 -1.12 21.04
CA GLY A 242 -12.83 -1.20 21.99
C GLY A 242 -12.32 0.17 22.36
N ALA A 243 -11.59 0.20 23.45
CA ALA A 243 -10.87 1.37 23.88
C ALA A 243 -9.56 0.99 24.55
N ASP A 244 -8.57 1.82 24.39
CA ASP A 244 -7.29 1.75 25.09
C ASP A 244 -6.85 3.12 25.60
N GLY A 245 -5.97 3.09 26.58
CA GLY A 245 -5.31 4.28 27.10
C GLY A 245 -3.86 4.00 27.42
N GLY A 246 -3.08 5.05 27.54
CA GLY A 246 -1.64 4.96 27.73
C GLY A 246 -1.02 6.17 28.40
N ASN A 247 0.31 6.22 28.40
CA ASN A 247 1.05 7.40 28.84
C ASN A 247 0.81 8.58 27.86
N PHE A 248 1.30 9.77 28.21
CA PHE A 248 1.09 11.04 27.47
C PHE A 248 -0.40 11.37 27.23
N SER A 249 -1.28 10.98 28.20
CA SER A 249 -2.75 11.13 28.07
C SER A 249 -3.31 10.49 26.79
N THR A 250 -2.67 9.44 26.32
CA THR A 250 -3.12 8.73 25.12
C THR A 250 -4.44 8.03 25.41
N ALA A 251 -5.40 8.19 24.52
CA ALA A 251 -6.68 7.51 24.51
C ALA A 251 -7.09 7.19 23.09
N ASN A 252 -7.57 5.97 22.87
CA ASN A 252 -8.10 5.52 21.60
C ASN A 252 -9.42 4.80 21.80
N GLY A 253 -10.37 4.99 20.90
CA GLY A 253 -11.65 4.30 20.91
C GLY A 253 -12.14 4.05 19.49
N TYR A 254 -12.61 2.83 19.22
CA TYR A 254 -13.17 2.47 17.95
C TYR A 254 -14.45 1.64 18.07
N ALA A 255 -15.24 1.68 17.01
CA ALA A 255 -16.41 0.84 16.84
C ALA A 255 -16.56 0.42 15.37
N SER A 256 -17.01 -0.81 15.14
CA SER A 256 -17.40 -1.27 13.81
C SER A 256 -18.62 -2.16 13.84
N LEU A 257 -19.43 -2.09 12.78
CA LEU A 257 -20.58 -2.94 12.54
C LEU A 257 -20.44 -3.57 11.16
N SER A 258 -20.34 -4.89 11.11
CA SER A 258 -20.17 -5.62 9.86
C SER A 258 -21.12 -6.81 9.78
N GLY A 259 -21.45 -7.24 8.55
CA GLY A 259 -22.25 -8.40 8.32
C GLY A 259 -22.38 -8.70 6.82
N ALA A 260 -22.88 -9.88 6.52
CA ALA A 260 -23.07 -10.32 5.15
C ALA A 260 -24.27 -11.26 5.01
N ASN A 261 -24.88 -11.26 3.85
CA ASN A 261 -25.78 -12.31 3.41
C ASN A 261 -25.43 -12.71 1.97
N ALA A 262 -26.18 -13.60 1.35
CA ALA A 262 -25.87 -14.12 0.01
C ALA A 262 -25.59 -13.05 -1.06
N ARG A 263 -26.11 -11.84 -0.92
CA ARG A 263 -26.02 -10.78 -1.95
C ARG A 263 -25.49 -9.46 -1.47
N PHE A 264 -25.35 -9.28 -0.18
CA PHE A 264 -24.99 -7.98 0.40
C PHE A 264 -24.00 -8.16 1.54
N ASP A 265 -22.93 -7.39 1.54
CA ASP A 265 -22.01 -7.27 2.67
C ASP A 265 -21.80 -5.81 3.03
N TYR A 266 -21.47 -5.55 4.29
CA TYR A 266 -21.21 -4.22 4.79
C TYR A 266 -20.21 -4.23 5.95
N ASN A 267 -19.44 -3.18 6.05
CA ASN A 267 -18.62 -2.83 7.20
C ASN A 267 -18.67 -1.30 7.37
N LEU A 268 -19.16 -0.86 8.53
CA LEU A 268 -19.20 0.54 8.94
C LEU A 268 -18.29 0.66 10.16
N PHE A 269 -17.45 1.66 10.21
CA PHE A 269 -16.50 1.81 11.31
C PHE A 269 -16.17 3.27 11.59
N SER A 270 -15.76 3.52 12.83
CA SER A 270 -15.24 4.79 13.30
C SER A 270 -14.13 4.54 14.31
N ASP A 271 -13.13 5.40 14.31
CA ASP A 271 -11.99 5.40 15.23
C ASP A 271 -11.67 6.83 15.64
N GLN A 272 -11.24 7.01 16.90
CA GLN A 272 -10.76 8.28 17.43
C GLN A 272 -9.53 8.02 18.29
N PHE A 273 -8.39 8.56 17.89
CA PHE A 273 -7.13 8.53 18.61
C PHE A 273 -6.75 9.92 19.09
N ASN A 274 -6.25 10.03 20.32
CA ASN A 274 -5.77 11.29 20.89
C ASN A 274 -4.52 11.02 21.76
N THR A 275 -3.57 11.94 21.73
CA THR A 275 -2.42 11.95 22.63
C THR A 275 -1.92 13.38 22.83
N ASN A 276 -1.36 13.69 23.98
CA ASN A 276 -0.67 14.97 24.21
C ASN A 276 0.79 14.93 23.74
N GLY A 277 1.33 13.73 23.45
CA GLY A 277 2.75 13.57 23.18
C GLY A 277 3.63 13.91 24.37
N ALA A 278 4.93 13.84 24.18
CA ALA A 278 5.93 14.21 25.19
C ALA A 278 6.48 15.63 24.89
N GLY A 279 6.29 16.54 25.84
CA GLY A 279 6.77 17.93 25.71
C GLY A 279 5.70 18.90 25.23
N VAL A 280 6.14 20.11 24.87
CA VAL A 280 5.28 21.22 24.47
C VAL A 280 4.80 21.00 23.04
N ASN A 281 3.53 21.24 22.77
CA ASN A 281 2.88 21.27 21.45
C ASN A 281 3.11 20.02 20.60
N ASN A 282 3.13 18.82 21.23
CA ASN A 282 3.20 17.52 20.55
C ASN A 282 1.85 16.76 20.57
N ALA A 283 0.74 17.49 20.75
CA ALA A 283 -0.57 16.86 20.76
C ALA A 283 -0.97 16.41 19.35
N ASN A 284 -1.56 15.22 19.26
CA ASN A 284 -2.13 14.71 18.02
C ASN A 284 -3.52 14.11 18.27
N SER A 285 -4.43 14.38 17.33
CA SER A 285 -5.81 13.88 17.33
C SER A 285 -6.16 13.39 15.93
N ASP A 286 -6.45 12.09 15.79
CA ASP A 286 -6.84 11.48 14.52
C ASP A 286 -8.24 10.92 14.64
N SER A 287 -9.08 11.16 13.64
CA SER A 287 -10.34 10.46 13.46
C SER A 287 -10.43 9.75 12.12
N LEU A 288 -11.17 8.67 12.09
CA LEU A 288 -11.44 7.90 10.89
C LEU A 288 -12.86 7.37 10.92
N GLU A 289 -13.62 7.66 9.88
CA GLU A 289 -14.93 7.07 9.62
C GLU A 289 -14.92 6.40 8.26
N GLY A 290 -15.53 5.20 8.18
CA GLY A 290 -15.55 4.49 6.93
C GLY A 290 -16.75 3.58 6.71
N VAL A 291 -17.05 3.38 5.42
CA VAL A 291 -18.07 2.47 4.91
C VAL A 291 -17.47 1.65 3.77
N ASN A 292 -17.57 0.33 3.88
CA ASN A 292 -17.27 -0.59 2.78
C ASN A 292 -18.48 -1.51 2.61
N THR A 293 -19.16 -1.40 1.49
CA THR A 293 -20.37 -2.20 1.23
C THR A 293 -20.37 -2.77 -0.17
N GLY A 294 -20.77 -4.02 -0.29
CA GLY A 294 -20.82 -4.76 -1.54
C GLY A 294 -22.20 -5.36 -1.82
N VAL A 295 -22.62 -5.33 -3.09
CA VAL A 295 -23.87 -5.92 -3.56
C VAL A 295 -23.59 -6.82 -4.76
N SER A 296 -23.95 -8.10 -4.66
CA SER A 296 -23.96 -9.03 -5.80
C SER A 296 -25.30 -8.88 -6.54
N LEU A 297 -25.29 -8.12 -7.64
CA LEU A 297 -26.47 -7.89 -8.49
C LEU A 297 -26.88 -9.19 -9.21
N SER A 298 -25.89 -10.01 -9.54
CA SER A 298 -26.05 -11.37 -10.06
C SER A 298 -24.77 -12.17 -9.76
N ASP A 299 -24.74 -13.46 -10.12
CA ASP A 299 -23.53 -14.30 -9.97
C ASP A 299 -22.33 -13.81 -10.80
N LYS A 300 -22.55 -12.85 -11.70
CA LYS A 300 -21.52 -12.30 -12.60
C LYS A 300 -21.28 -10.82 -12.44
N VAL A 301 -22.11 -10.12 -11.70
CA VAL A 301 -22.06 -8.66 -11.57
C VAL A 301 -22.10 -8.27 -10.11
N SER A 302 -21.12 -7.54 -9.67
CA SER A 302 -21.07 -6.96 -8.31
C SER A 302 -20.78 -5.47 -8.36
N LEU A 303 -21.34 -4.76 -7.40
CA LEU A 303 -21.08 -3.35 -7.14
C LEU A 303 -20.52 -3.21 -5.72
N ARG A 304 -19.42 -2.48 -5.55
CA ARG A 304 -18.84 -2.16 -4.26
C ARG A 304 -18.69 -0.65 -4.10
N LEU A 305 -19.02 -0.16 -2.92
CA LEU A 305 -18.94 1.25 -2.58
C LEU A 305 -18.00 1.41 -1.37
N HIS A 306 -17.11 2.38 -1.45
CA HIS A 306 -16.26 2.81 -0.34
C HIS A 306 -16.49 4.29 -0.06
N LEU A 307 -16.57 4.62 1.20
CA LEU A 307 -16.50 5.99 1.71
C LEU A 307 -15.53 5.98 2.89
N ARG A 308 -14.56 6.89 2.90
CA ARG A 308 -13.59 7.04 3.97
C ARG A 308 -13.35 8.52 4.22
N HIS A 309 -13.58 8.96 5.43
CA HIS A 309 -13.23 10.28 5.92
C HIS A 309 -12.12 10.13 6.97
N SER A 310 -11.09 10.94 6.87
CA SER A 310 -10.00 10.98 7.84
C SER A 310 -9.68 12.44 8.18
N ASN A 311 -9.49 12.71 9.45
CA ASN A 311 -9.05 14.02 9.92
C ASN A 311 -7.93 13.84 10.95
N SER A 312 -6.82 14.51 10.72
CA SER A 312 -5.66 14.56 11.63
C SER A 312 -5.41 16.02 12.01
N HIS A 313 -5.24 16.28 13.29
CA HIS A 313 -4.90 17.60 13.81
C HIS A 313 -3.72 17.46 14.77
N THR A 314 -2.65 18.20 14.53
CA THR A 314 -1.40 18.07 15.28
C THR A 314 -0.80 19.40 15.65
N GLY A 315 -0.18 19.50 16.81
CA GLY A 315 0.69 20.60 17.18
C GLY A 315 2.08 20.44 16.60
N LEU A 316 2.74 21.52 16.24
CA LEU A 316 4.08 21.56 15.69
C LEU A 316 5.01 22.34 16.63
N PRO A 317 5.91 21.64 17.38
CA PRO A 317 6.73 22.30 18.40
C PRO A 317 7.97 23.00 17.85
N GLY A 318 8.27 22.86 16.55
CA GLY A 318 9.52 23.36 15.97
C GLY A 318 10.70 22.44 16.19
N GLU A 319 11.89 22.89 15.86
CA GLU A 319 13.13 22.11 15.82
C GLU A 319 13.95 22.15 17.11
N TRP A 320 14.75 21.12 17.27
CA TRP A 320 15.75 20.94 18.32
C TRP A 320 17.12 20.74 17.68
N ASN A 321 18.21 21.04 18.39
CA ASN A 321 19.54 20.79 17.88
C ASN A 321 19.94 19.31 17.94
N PHE A 322 21.14 18.98 17.45
CA PHE A 322 21.65 17.59 17.44
C PHE A 322 21.81 16.98 18.85
N ASN A 323 21.95 17.80 19.87
CA ASN A 323 22.14 17.35 21.26
C ASN A 323 20.83 17.16 21.99
N GLY A 324 19.69 17.50 21.35
CA GLY A 324 18.37 17.45 21.93
C GLY A 324 18.00 18.68 22.77
N ASP A 325 18.75 19.77 22.65
CA ASP A 325 18.37 21.08 23.19
C ASP A 325 17.48 21.78 22.17
N PRO A 326 16.41 22.47 22.55
CA PRO A 326 15.64 23.29 21.61
C PRO A 326 16.53 24.32 20.94
N LEU A 327 16.56 24.35 19.60
CA LEU A 327 17.19 25.44 18.84
C LEU A 327 16.52 26.77 19.17
N MET A 328 15.28 26.66 19.59
CA MET A 328 14.40 27.75 19.99
C MET A 328 13.49 27.28 21.10
N PRO A 329 12.89 28.17 21.87
CA PRO A 329 11.73 27.80 22.66
C PRO A 329 10.71 27.12 21.76
N PRO A 330 10.11 25.97 22.19
CA PRO A 330 9.08 25.30 21.41
C PRO A 330 7.96 26.26 21.08
N ASP A 331 7.44 26.21 19.84
CA ASP A 331 6.26 26.96 19.46
C ASP A 331 5.02 26.32 20.11
N PRO A 332 4.27 27.06 20.95
CA PRO A 332 3.11 26.52 21.63
C PRO A 332 1.82 26.62 20.80
N SER A 333 1.83 27.32 19.67
CA SER A 333 0.64 27.74 18.94
C SER A 333 0.55 27.23 17.50
N GLU A 334 1.66 26.84 16.89
CA GLU A 334 1.67 26.28 15.54
C GLU A 334 0.96 24.91 15.48
N TRP A 335 0.14 24.73 14.46
CA TRP A 335 -0.58 23.48 14.26
C TRP A 335 -0.81 23.18 12.78
N ALA A 336 -0.89 21.89 12.45
CA ALA A 336 -1.33 21.43 11.15
C ALA A 336 -2.60 20.59 11.23
N GLN A 337 -3.39 20.63 10.18
CA GLN A 337 -4.59 19.80 10.02
C GLN A 337 -4.68 19.24 8.62
N LEU A 338 -4.87 17.92 8.53
CA LEU A 338 -5.23 17.23 7.30
C LEU A 338 -6.65 16.69 7.41
N ASN A 339 -7.53 17.10 6.50
CA ASN A 339 -8.86 16.54 6.34
C ASN A 339 -9.01 15.94 4.95
N SER A 340 -9.39 14.68 4.85
CA SER A 340 -9.56 14.00 3.57
C SER A 340 -10.86 13.21 3.50
N LEU A 341 -11.45 13.18 2.30
CA LEU A 341 -12.64 12.39 1.99
C LEU A 341 -12.43 11.63 0.69
N LEU A 342 -12.49 10.30 0.77
CA LEU A 342 -12.45 9.38 -0.36
C LEU A 342 -13.82 8.74 -0.57
N GLY A 343 -14.36 8.87 -1.77
CA GLY A 343 -15.52 8.14 -2.23
C GLY A 343 -15.19 7.33 -3.48
N SER A 344 -15.60 6.05 -3.55
CA SER A 344 -15.47 5.27 -4.77
C SER A 344 -16.60 4.28 -4.97
N ALA A 345 -16.84 3.93 -6.25
CA ALA A 345 -17.76 2.89 -6.66
C ALA A 345 -17.09 2.01 -7.72
N GLU A 346 -17.04 0.71 -7.46
CA GLU A 346 -16.47 -0.29 -8.36
C GLU A 346 -17.58 -1.24 -8.87
N LEU A 347 -17.76 -1.30 -10.18
CA LEU A 347 -18.58 -2.28 -10.86
C LEU A 347 -17.68 -3.36 -11.46
N ALA A 348 -17.83 -4.60 -11.00
CA ALA A 348 -17.11 -5.75 -11.52
C ALA A 348 -18.06 -6.69 -12.28
N VAL A 349 -17.62 -7.14 -13.47
CA VAL A 349 -18.40 -8.02 -14.35
C VAL A 349 -17.54 -9.20 -14.80
N ALA A 350 -17.93 -10.41 -14.43
CA ALA A 350 -17.35 -11.65 -14.95
C ALA A 350 -18.08 -12.05 -16.24
N ALA A 351 -17.42 -11.90 -17.40
CA ALA A 351 -17.95 -12.26 -18.69
C ALA A 351 -17.53 -13.68 -19.12
N PRO A 352 -18.18 -14.28 -20.12
CA PRO A 352 -17.79 -15.60 -20.64
C PRO A 352 -16.35 -15.65 -21.15
N SER A 353 -15.80 -16.85 -21.26
CA SER A 353 -14.48 -17.12 -21.86
C SER A 353 -13.29 -16.45 -21.15
N GLY A 354 -13.36 -16.31 -19.81
CA GLY A 354 -12.24 -15.83 -19.00
C GLY A 354 -12.05 -14.31 -18.99
N TRP A 355 -13.04 -13.56 -19.47
CA TRP A 355 -13.04 -12.10 -19.38
C TRP A 355 -13.54 -11.60 -18.01
N GLN A 356 -12.85 -10.65 -17.45
CA GLN A 356 -13.30 -9.87 -16.29
C GLN A 356 -13.18 -8.38 -16.61
N HIS A 357 -14.17 -7.62 -16.22
CA HIS A 357 -14.21 -6.18 -16.43
C HIS A 357 -14.46 -5.50 -15.10
N ARG A 358 -13.73 -4.40 -14.85
CA ARG A 358 -13.86 -3.57 -13.66
C ARG A 358 -13.91 -2.11 -14.09
N LEU A 359 -14.91 -1.40 -13.61
CA LEU A 359 -15.03 0.04 -13.77
C LEU A 359 -15.08 0.65 -12.38
N THR A 360 -14.12 1.48 -12.05
CA THR A 360 -14.05 2.22 -10.80
C THR A 360 -14.23 3.71 -11.09
N VAL A 361 -15.15 4.35 -10.41
CA VAL A 361 -15.27 5.81 -10.37
C VAL A 361 -14.89 6.27 -8.97
N PHE A 362 -14.20 7.40 -8.84
CA PHE A 362 -13.71 7.88 -7.56
C PHE A 362 -13.67 9.40 -7.50
N ASP A 363 -13.74 9.90 -6.26
CA ASP A 363 -13.50 11.29 -5.89
C ASP A 363 -12.70 11.33 -4.59
N TYR A 364 -11.61 12.10 -4.58
CA TYR A 364 -10.75 12.28 -3.43
C TYR A 364 -10.54 13.76 -3.16
N LEU A 365 -11.00 14.21 -1.99
CA LEU A 365 -10.81 15.55 -1.47
C LEU A 365 -9.67 15.52 -0.44
N TYR A 366 -8.73 16.43 -0.58
CA TYR A 366 -7.60 16.64 0.31
C TYR A 366 -7.57 18.10 0.73
N ARG A 367 -7.50 18.35 2.04
CA ARG A 367 -7.41 19.70 2.61
C ARG A 367 -6.36 19.69 3.71
N TYR A 368 -5.27 20.36 3.44
CA TYR A 368 -4.20 20.58 4.40
C TYR A 368 -4.17 22.05 4.80
N ASN A 369 -3.95 22.32 6.08
CA ASN A 369 -3.70 23.64 6.60
C ASN A 369 -2.54 23.53 7.59
N ASP A 370 -1.60 24.46 7.51
CA ASP A 370 -0.52 24.68 8.46
C ASP A 370 -0.57 26.15 8.91
N VAL A 371 -0.71 26.35 10.21
CA VAL A 371 -1.07 27.65 10.76
C VAL A 371 -0.17 28.02 11.92
N ASN A 372 0.64 29.04 11.71
CA ASN A 372 1.43 29.74 12.72
C ASN A 372 1.12 31.25 12.64
N LEU A 373 0.09 31.70 13.37
CA LEU A 373 -0.37 33.10 13.30
C LEU A 373 0.32 34.03 14.29
N ASN A 374 0.98 33.47 15.30
CA ASN A 374 1.58 34.23 16.39
C ASN A 374 3.09 34.11 16.33
N GLY A 375 3.79 35.23 16.29
CA GLY A 375 5.22 35.28 16.39
C GLY A 375 5.77 34.92 17.78
N ASP A 376 5.50 33.73 18.25
CA ASP A 376 5.76 33.25 19.61
C ASP A 376 6.74 32.08 19.67
N PRO A 377 7.72 32.21 20.47
CA PRO A 377 8.66 33.30 20.68
C PRO A 377 9.54 33.42 19.46
N ALA A 378 9.95 34.64 19.14
CA ALA A 378 10.80 34.88 18.00
C ALA A 378 11.97 33.90 17.94
N ARG A 379 12.07 33.19 16.84
CA ARG A 379 13.11 32.18 16.56
C ARG A 379 14.50 32.86 16.55
N VAL A 380 15.48 32.26 17.20
CA VAL A 380 16.85 32.71 17.12
C VAL A 380 17.67 31.70 16.32
N SER A 381 17.82 31.97 15.03
CA SER A 381 18.74 31.23 14.18
C SER A 381 20.17 31.72 14.41
N PRO A 382 21.16 30.81 14.56
CA PRO A 382 22.58 31.20 14.59
C PRO A 382 23.04 31.87 13.29
N VAL A 383 22.38 31.60 12.16
CA VAL A 383 22.73 32.14 10.84
C VAL A 383 22.00 33.45 10.57
N TYR A 384 20.69 33.49 10.83
CA TYR A 384 19.83 34.61 10.44
C TYR A 384 19.44 35.52 11.61
N GLY A 385 19.80 35.18 12.84
CA GLY A 385 19.41 35.93 14.02
C GLY A 385 17.98 35.64 14.46
N ARG A 386 17.29 36.69 14.95
CA ARG A 386 15.88 36.54 15.35
C ARG A 386 15.01 36.54 14.13
N ILE A 387 14.34 35.42 13.92
CA ILE A 387 13.34 35.24 12.86
C ILE A 387 12.04 34.72 13.46
N ASP A 388 10.99 35.13 12.83
CA ASP A 388 9.66 34.65 13.07
C ASP A 388 9.04 34.37 11.71
N PHE A 389 8.37 33.23 11.57
CA PHE A 389 7.76 32.81 10.33
C PHE A 389 6.26 32.59 10.58
N PRO A 390 5.44 33.66 10.69
CA PRO A 390 4.03 33.46 10.61
C PRO A 390 3.68 32.83 9.26
N ALA A 391 2.89 31.79 9.27
CA ALA A 391 2.48 31.05 8.10
C ALA A 391 1.01 30.68 8.19
N HIS A 392 0.33 30.71 7.08
CA HIS A 392 -1.01 30.16 6.93
C HIS A 392 -1.09 29.44 5.59
N GLU A 393 -0.34 28.34 5.51
CA GLU A 393 -0.32 27.50 4.32
C GLU A 393 -1.59 26.67 4.22
N TYR A 394 -2.08 26.50 2.99
CA TYR A 394 -3.21 25.61 2.75
C TYR A 394 -3.15 25.01 1.34
N ASP A 395 -3.46 23.73 1.29
CA ASP A 395 -3.61 22.97 0.05
C ASP A 395 -5.00 22.34 0.03
N HIS A 396 -5.84 22.83 -0.87
CA HIS A 396 -7.16 22.28 -1.08
C HIS A 396 -7.23 21.66 -2.47
N ILE A 397 -7.17 20.35 -2.53
CA ILE A 397 -7.06 19.59 -3.76
C ILE A 397 -8.23 18.63 -3.92
N ASN A 398 -8.77 18.54 -5.13
CA ASN A 398 -9.74 17.56 -5.54
C ASN A 398 -9.18 16.73 -6.68
N ARG A 399 -9.33 15.41 -6.57
CA ARG A 399 -8.99 14.44 -7.61
C ARG A 399 -10.21 13.59 -7.93
N VAL A 400 -10.78 13.75 -9.10
CA VAL A 400 -11.93 12.99 -9.58
C VAL A 400 -11.60 12.26 -10.85
N GLY A 401 -12.08 11.03 -10.99
CA GLY A 401 -11.79 10.25 -12.19
C GLY A 401 -12.52 8.92 -12.27
N PHE A 402 -12.19 8.21 -13.33
CA PHE A 402 -12.58 6.83 -13.49
C PHE A 402 -11.45 5.99 -14.07
N GLU A 403 -11.48 4.72 -13.76
CA GLU A 403 -10.58 3.71 -14.33
C GLU A 403 -11.37 2.50 -14.81
N TYR A 404 -11.11 2.09 -16.04
CA TYR A 404 -11.57 0.82 -16.57
C TYR A 404 -10.40 -0.14 -16.64
N GLN A 405 -10.59 -1.36 -16.16
CA GLN A 405 -9.65 -2.47 -16.28
C GLN A 405 -10.35 -3.67 -16.89
N GLY A 406 -9.70 -4.28 -17.88
CA GLY A 406 -10.08 -5.55 -18.47
C GLY A 406 -9.01 -6.60 -18.22
N ASP A 407 -9.42 -7.79 -17.80
CA ASP A 407 -8.56 -8.95 -17.60
C ASP A 407 -9.04 -10.10 -18.46
N TYR A 408 -8.09 -10.78 -19.12
CA TYR A 408 -8.36 -11.92 -19.98
C TYR A 408 -7.48 -13.11 -19.63
N SER A 409 -8.10 -14.22 -19.23
CA SER A 409 -7.44 -15.44 -18.77
C SER A 409 -8.11 -16.68 -19.38
N GLU A 410 -8.04 -16.86 -20.72
CA GLU A 410 -8.61 -18.05 -21.38
C GLU A 410 -7.78 -19.31 -21.08
N ARG A 411 -6.46 -19.15 -20.88
CA ARG A 411 -5.50 -20.24 -20.69
C ARG A 411 -4.72 -20.08 -19.39
N THR A 412 -4.39 -21.20 -18.76
CA THR A 412 -3.63 -21.23 -17.50
C THR A 412 -2.23 -20.58 -17.60
N TRP A 413 -1.70 -20.45 -18.81
CA TRP A 413 -0.35 -19.96 -19.07
C TRP A 413 -0.32 -18.52 -19.60
N SER A 414 -1.48 -17.90 -19.85
CA SER A 414 -1.57 -16.56 -20.43
C SER A 414 -2.60 -15.72 -19.70
N HIS A 415 -2.17 -14.57 -19.20
CA HIS A 415 -3.01 -13.58 -18.54
C HIS A 415 -2.71 -12.19 -19.11
N THR A 416 -3.74 -11.50 -19.57
CA THR A 416 -3.65 -10.15 -20.14
C THR A 416 -4.42 -9.19 -19.26
N THR A 417 -3.78 -8.11 -18.82
CA THR A 417 -4.43 -6.98 -18.12
C THR A 417 -4.25 -5.73 -18.96
N PHE A 418 -5.31 -4.99 -19.18
CA PHE A 418 -5.28 -3.70 -19.86
C PHE A 418 -6.26 -2.73 -19.23
N GLY A 419 -6.06 -1.45 -19.42
CA GLY A 419 -6.98 -0.47 -18.88
C GLY A 419 -6.79 0.92 -19.44
N TYR A 420 -7.74 1.76 -19.07
CA TYR A 420 -7.76 3.18 -19.36
C TYR A 420 -8.20 3.95 -18.12
N ARG A 421 -7.50 5.03 -17.83
CA ARG A 421 -7.81 5.94 -16.71
C ARG A 421 -7.94 7.36 -17.23
N LEU A 422 -8.93 8.08 -16.71
CA LEU A 422 -9.06 9.52 -16.84
C LEU A 422 -9.17 10.12 -15.46
N GLU A 423 -8.37 11.13 -15.19
CA GLU A 423 -8.29 11.78 -13.90
C GLU A 423 -8.15 13.29 -14.08
N ASN A 424 -8.98 14.04 -13.37
CA ASN A 424 -8.88 15.48 -13.26
C ASN A 424 -8.44 15.85 -11.84
N GLU A 425 -7.34 16.57 -11.76
CA GLU A 425 -6.79 17.10 -10.53
C GLU A 425 -6.91 18.63 -10.58
N ASN A 426 -7.48 19.20 -9.55
CA ASN A 426 -7.59 20.64 -9.43
C ASN A 426 -7.44 21.05 -7.98
N GLY A 427 -6.91 22.24 -7.75
CA GLY A 427 -6.72 22.70 -6.38
C GLY A 427 -6.19 24.11 -6.31
N VAL A 428 -6.16 24.59 -5.11
CA VAL A 428 -5.54 25.83 -4.70
C VAL A 428 -4.46 25.46 -3.71
N VAL A 429 -3.25 25.95 -3.92
CA VAL A 429 -2.08 25.69 -3.10
C VAL A 429 -1.41 27.01 -2.75
N GLY A 430 -0.93 27.18 -1.53
CA GLY A 430 -0.16 28.35 -1.14
C GLY A 430 -0.51 28.92 0.23
N ASP A 431 -0.13 30.15 0.46
CA ASP A 431 -0.28 30.86 1.72
C ASP A 431 -1.42 31.88 1.63
N LEU A 432 -2.35 31.84 2.59
CA LEU A 432 -3.48 32.77 2.66
C LEU A 432 -3.08 34.22 2.98
N ASP A 433 -1.93 34.41 3.61
CA ASP A 433 -1.42 35.74 3.93
C ASP A 433 -0.85 36.47 2.71
N PHE A 434 -0.65 35.74 1.60
CA PHE A 434 -0.14 36.28 0.33
C PHE A 434 -1.07 36.01 -0.86
N PRO A 435 -2.29 36.59 -0.87
CA PRO A 435 -3.21 36.42 -1.99
C PRO A 435 -2.72 37.12 -3.27
N PRO A 436 -3.10 36.68 -4.48
CA PRO A 436 -3.99 35.56 -4.75
C PRO A 436 -3.27 34.22 -4.63
N SER A 437 -3.92 33.26 -3.97
CA SER A 437 -3.39 31.92 -3.89
C SER A 437 -3.42 31.24 -5.26
N PRO A 438 -2.33 30.61 -5.69
CA PRO A 438 -2.27 29.93 -6.97
C PRO A 438 -3.30 28.81 -7.06
N SER A 439 -3.92 28.68 -8.22
CA SER A 439 -4.81 27.54 -8.53
C SER A 439 -4.30 26.81 -9.74
N GLY A 440 -4.30 25.49 -9.67
CA GLY A 440 -3.88 24.61 -10.74
C GLY A 440 -4.94 23.61 -11.14
N GLN A 441 -4.94 23.24 -12.41
CA GLN A 441 -5.77 22.15 -12.93
C GLN A 441 -4.96 21.32 -13.90
N ARG A 442 -5.09 20.00 -13.78
CA ARG A 442 -4.45 19.04 -14.67
C ARG A 442 -5.43 17.92 -15.03
N LEU A 443 -5.49 17.59 -16.31
CA LEU A 443 -6.22 16.44 -16.83
C LEU A 443 -5.21 15.40 -17.31
N ASN A 444 -5.25 14.23 -16.70
CA ASN A 444 -4.43 13.08 -17.06
C ASN A 444 -5.29 12.01 -17.72
N GLN A 445 -4.79 11.48 -18.84
CA GLN A 445 -5.39 10.35 -19.54
C GLN A 445 -4.30 9.32 -19.80
N ASP A 446 -4.57 8.10 -19.48
CA ASP A 446 -3.59 7.05 -19.67
C ASP A 446 -4.21 5.71 -20.07
N ALA A 447 -3.43 4.93 -20.82
CA ALA A 447 -3.78 3.58 -21.21
C ALA A 447 -2.60 2.65 -20.91
N TYR A 448 -2.90 1.45 -20.39
CA TYR A 448 -1.90 0.45 -20.08
C TYR A 448 -2.28 -0.93 -20.61
N LEU A 449 -1.23 -1.72 -20.87
CA LEU A 449 -1.34 -3.13 -21.26
C LEU A 449 -0.21 -3.90 -20.60
N GLN A 450 -0.54 -5.04 -20.01
CA GLN A 450 0.42 -6.00 -19.47
C GLN A 450 0.05 -7.40 -19.91
N GLN A 451 1.03 -8.15 -20.39
CA GLN A 451 0.91 -9.56 -20.73
C GLN A 451 1.78 -10.37 -19.78
N GLN A 452 1.19 -11.38 -19.16
CA GLN A 452 1.91 -12.40 -18.38
C GLN A 452 1.81 -13.73 -19.12
N LEU A 453 2.94 -14.43 -19.20
CA LEU A 453 3.07 -15.74 -19.82
C LEU A 453 3.81 -16.67 -18.87
N THR A 454 3.27 -17.86 -18.63
CA THR A 454 3.89 -18.86 -17.74
C THR A 454 4.07 -20.18 -18.49
N TRP A 455 5.32 -20.53 -18.79
CA TRP A 455 5.70 -21.77 -19.49
C TRP A 455 6.48 -22.71 -18.55
N GLY A 456 5.77 -23.64 -17.93
CA GLY A 456 6.37 -24.62 -17.04
C GLY A 456 7.10 -24.00 -15.85
N ARG A 457 8.38 -23.67 -16.02
CA ARG A 457 9.23 -23.07 -14.97
C ARG A 457 9.55 -21.60 -15.18
N LEU A 458 9.16 -21.04 -16.31
CA LEU A 458 9.43 -19.66 -16.67
C LEU A 458 8.13 -18.84 -16.62
N SER A 459 8.10 -17.76 -15.85
CA SER A 459 7.09 -16.70 -15.90
C SER A 459 7.72 -15.44 -16.48
N ALA A 460 7.06 -14.83 -17.45
CA ALA A 460 7.48 -13.59 -18.09
C ALA A 460 6.33 -12.60 -18.06
N ILE A 461 6.62 -11.36 -17.66
CA ILE A 461 5.69 -10.23 -17.67
C ILE A 461 6.30 -9.16 -18.57
N ALA A 462 5.51 -8.64 -19.51
CA ALA A 462 5.86 -7.48 -20.31
C ALA A 462 4.67 -6.52 -20.39
N GLY A 463 4.91 -5.24 -20.25
CA GLY A 463 3.84 -4.25 -20.28
C GLY A 463 4.35 -2.84 -20.54
N GLY A 464 3.40 -1.95 -20.76
CA GLY A 464 3.67 -0.53 -20.94
C GLY A 464 2.44 0.30 -20.61
N ARG A 465 2.67 1.55 -20.22
CA ARG A 465 1.65 2.57 -20.04
C ARG A 465 2.04 3.80 -20.84
N PHE A 466 1.08 4.38 -21.50
CA PHE A 466 1.17 5.67 -22.15
C PHE A 466 0.29 6.67 -21.40
N VAL A 467 0.85 7.80 -21.05
CA VAL A 467 0.18 8.88 -20.32
C VAL A 467 0.21 10.15 -21.15
N HIS A 468 -0.92 10.81 -21.22
CA HIS A 468 -1.09 12.16 -21.75
C HIS A 468 -1.59 13.08 -20.66
N SER A 469 -0.83 14.10 -20.34
CA SER A 469 -1.21 15.14 -19.37
C SER A 469 -1.39 16.47 -20.08
N SER A 470 -2.41 17.22 -19.67
CA SER A 470 -2.63 18.59 -20.18
C SER A 470 -1.52 19.58 -19.79
N VAL A 471 -0.67 19.23 -18.81
CA VAL A 471 0.41 20.09 -18.29
C VAL A 471 1.76 19.67 -18.87
N PHE A 472 2.22 18.44 -18.61
CA PHE A 472 3.56 17.99 -18.97
C PHE A 472 3.62 17.19 -20.31
N GLY A 473 2.50 17.04 -21.02
CA GLY A 473 2.44 16.34 -22.31
C GLY A 473 2.48 14.82 -22.17
N ASN A 474 3.31 14.16 -22.98
CA ASN A 474 3.31 12.70 -23.13
C ASN A 474 4.47 12.03 -22.40
N THR A 475 4.20 10.88 -21.76
CA THR A 475 5.23 10.00 -21.20
C THR A 475 4.86 8.53 -21.40
N GLY A 476 5.88 7.65 -21.54
CA GLY A 476 5.70 6.21 -21.68
C GLY A 476 6.57 5.45 -20.71
N VAL A 477 6.02 4.41 -20.07
CA VAL A 477 6.71 3.63 -19.03
C VAL A 477 6.61 2.13 -19.31
N PRO A 478 7.62 1.53 -19.94
CA PRO A 478 7.71 0.09 -20.15
C PRO A 478 8.16 -0.66 -18.88
N ARG A 479 7.78 -1.94 -18.80
CA ARG A 479 8.22 -2.92 -17.80
C ARG A 479 8.41 -4.29 -18.42
N VAL A 480 9.47 -4.99 -17.99
CA VAL A 480 9.68 -6.41 -18.27
C VAL A 480 10.14 -7.08 -16.98
N ALA A 481 9.57 -8.25 -16.67
CA ALA A 481 10.02 -9.07 -15.55
C ALA A 481 10.05 -10.55 -15.96
N LEU A 482 11.05 -11.28 -15.45
CA LEU A 482 11.26 -12.69 -15.71
C LEU A 482 11.46 -13.40 -14.37
N THR A 483 10.82 -14.55 -14.18
CA THR A 483 11.04 -15.44 -13.05
C THR A 483 11.27 -16.85 -13.55
N LEU A 484 12.40 -17.44 -13.16
CA LEU A 484 12.76 -18.82 -13.50
C LEU A 484 12.76 -19.69 -12.23
N LEU A 485 11.90 -20.68 -12.18
CA LEU A 485 11.94 -21.73 -11.17
C LEU A 485 13.04 -22.75 -11.56
N ALA A 486 14.28 -22.47 -11.15
CA ALA A 486 15.46 -23.26 -11.51
C ALA A 486 15.44 -24.66 -10.88
N LEU A 487 15.02 -24.75 -9.61
CA LEU A 487 14.85 -26.02 -8.89
C LEU A 487 13.43 -26.14 -8.34
N ARG A 488 12.80 -27.29 -8.49
CA ARG A 488 11.49 -27.63 -7.97
C ARG A 488 11.50 -28.95 -7.24
N GLY A 489 11.04 -28.95 -5.99
CA GLY A 489 10.99 -30.16 -5.14
C GLY A 489 12.37 -30.51 -4.58
N GLY A 490 12.37 -31.32 -3.58
CA GLY A 490 13.52 -31.72 -2.77
C GLY A 490 13.23 -31.53 -1.29
N GLU A 491 13.75 -32.43 -0.47
CA GLU A 491 13.47 -32.37 0.97
C GLU A 491 14.12 -31.17 1.66
N VAL A 492 15.35 -30.83 1.31
CA VAL A 492 16.11 -29.72 1.89
C VAL A 492 15.95 -28.48 1.02
N PHE A 493 16.33 -28.54 -0.26
CA PHE A 493 16.17 -27.46 -1.22
C PHE A 493 14.85 -27.67 -1.97
N SER A 494 13.79 -27.03 -1.53
CA SER A 494 12.45 -27.28 -2.05
C SER A 494 12.05 -26.40 -3.23
N GLY A 495 12.72 -25.28 -3.42
CA GLY A 495 12.50 -24.39 -4.55
C GLY A 495 13.63 -23.38 -4.69
N THR A 496 14.14 -23.19 -5.91
CA THR A 496 15.10 -22.13 -6.23
C THR A 496 14.54 -21.27 -7.34
N ARG A 497 14.42 -19.97 -7.11
CA ARG A 497 13.90 -19.01 -8.09
C ARG A 497 14.94 -17.94 -8.39
N LEU A 498 15.08 -17.63 -9.66
CA LEU A 498 15.84 -16.49 -10.15
C LEU A 498 14.85 -15.50 -10.72
N ARG A 499 15.00 -14.22 -10.41
CA ARG A 499 14.15 -13.17 -10.94
C ARG A 499 14.99 -12.01 -11.47
N PHE A 500 14.43 -11.37 -12.47
CA PHE A 500 14.99 -10.22 -13.13
C PHE A 500 13.84 -9.28 -13.46
N SER A 501 14.02 -7.98 -13.24
CA SER A 501 13.09 -6.98 -13.75
C SER A 501 13.82 -5.73 -14.24
N TYR A 502 13.26 -5.12 -15.26
CA TYR A 502 13.59 -3.79 -15.74
C TYR A 502 12.28 -3.01 -15.89
N ALA A 503 12.20 -1.87 -15.26
CA ALA A 503 11.03 -1.01 -15.33
C ALA A 503 11.47 0.46 -15.35
N THR A 504 10.63 1.28 -15.96
CA THR A 504 10.74 2.73 -15.82
C THR A 504 9.56 3.23 -14.97
N GLY A 505 9.77 4.31 -14.25
CA GLY A 505 8.74 4.99 -13.48
C GLY A 505 8.79 6.50 -13.74
N PHE A 506 7.72 7.16 -13.39
CA PHE A 506 7.65 8.62 -13.43
C PHE A 506 6.84 9.16 -12.24
N LYS A 507 7.15 10.40 -11.84
CA LYS A 507 6.38 11.23 -10.94
C LYS A 507 6.03 12.53 -11.67
N GLU A 508 4.78 12.88 -11.66
CA GLU A 508 4.34 14.17 -12.17
C GLU A 508 4.77 15.31 -11.23
N PRO A 509 4.99 16.53 -11.73
CA PRO A 509 5.23 17.69 -10.88
C PRO A 509 4.07 17.89 -9.91
N ARG A 510 4.34 18.33 -8.68
CA ARG A 510 3.29 18.75 -7.75
C ARG A 510 2.55 19.97 -8.31
N LEU A 511 1.32 20.20 -7.86
CA LEU A 511 0.59 21.41 -8.25
C LEU A 511 1.31 22.68 -7.77
N GLU A 512 1.86 22.65 -6.55
CA GLU A 512 2.72 23.69 -6.01
C GLU A 512 3.94 23.96 -6.91
N GLU A 513 4.71 22.93 -7.27
CA GLU A 513 5.90 23.05 -8.14
C GLU A 513 5.57 23.71 -9.48
N THR A 514 4.38 23.46 -10.03
CA THR A 514 3.97 23.96 -11.36
C THR A 514 3.33 25.35 -11.28
N PHE A 515 2.53 25.63 -10.26
CA PHE A 515 1.62 26.77 -10.21
C PHE A 515 1.90 27.74 -9.09
N ALA A 516 2.79 27.42 -8.10
CA ALA A 516 3.13 28.36 -7.03
C ALA A 516 3.60 29.71 -7.58
N GLY A 517 3.20 30.76 -6.91
CA GLY A 517 3.42 32.12 -7.39
C GLY A 517 4.01 33.06 -6.34
N PRO A 518 3.95 34.37 -6.61
CA PRO A 518 4.46 35.39 -5.68
C PRO A 518 3.89 35.20 -4.26
N PRO A 519 4.64 35.66 -3.20
CA PRO A 519 5.83 36.49 -3.30
C PRO A 519 7.14 35.72 -3.47
N TYR A 520 7.18 34.41 -3.14
CA TYR A 520 8.42 33.66 -3.03
C TYR A 520 8.73 32.77 -4.22
N SER A 521 7.73 32.51 -5.08
CA SER A 521 7.88 31.56 -6.19
C SER A 521 7.50 32.17 -7.54
N ILE A 522 8.18 31.72 -8.60
CA ILE A 522 7.81 31.96 -10.00
C ILE A 522 7.20 30.66 -10.53
N PRO A 523 5.96 30.67 -11.08
CA PRO A 523 5.36 29.46 -11.65
C PRO A 523 6.17 28.90 -12.82
N ASN A 524 6.39 27.59 -12.84
CA ASN A 524 7.03 26.91 -13.98
C ASN A 524 6.12 25.84 -14.61
N PRO A 525 5.23 26.22 -15.55
CA PRO A 525 4.38 25.26 -16.26
C PRO A 525 5.16 24.41 -17.28
N GLY A 526 6.45 24.66 -17.46
CA GLY A 526 7.34 23.90 -18.34
C GLY A 526 7.99 22.69 -17.70
N LEU A 527 7.71 22.40 -16.42
CA LEU A 527 8.27 21.25 -15.72
C LEU A 527 7.91 19.93 -16.41
N LYS A 528 8.90 19.05 -16.47
CA LYS A 528 8.76 17.67 -16.95
C LYS A 528 8.57 16.72 -15.76
N PRO A 529 7.95 15.55 -15.98
CA PRO A 529 7.90 14.52 -14.95
C PRO A 529 9.30 14.04 -14.57
N GLU A 530 9.53 13.83 -13.29
CA GLU A 530 10.69 13.11 -12.80
C GLU A 530 10.62 11.65 -13.23
N ARG A 531 11.76 11.01 -13.45
CA ARG A 531 11.82 9.65 -14.02
C ARG A 531 12.81 8.77 -13.29
N VAL A 532 12.53 7.46 -13.28
CA VAL A 532 13.47 6.43 -12.84
C VAL A 532 13.63 5.35 -13.90
N ARG A 533 14.87 4.87 -14.05
CA ARG A 533 15.18 3.58 -14.69
C ARG A 533 15.62 2.64 -13.60
N ALA A 534 14.84 1.61 -13.37
CA ALA A 534 15.05 0.64 -12.31
C ALA A 534 15.41 -0.72 -12.89
N PHE A 535 16.46 -1.31 -12.36
CA PHE A 535 16.92 -2.65 -12.66
C PHE A 535 16.99 -3.47 -11.39
N GLU A 536 16.47 -4.69 -11.41
CA GLU A 536 16.52 -5.61 -10.27
C GLU A 536 16.90 -7.01 -10.73
N THR A 537 17.70 -7.69 -9.91
CA THR A 537 17.91 -9.13 -10.03
C THR A 537 17.86 -9.76 -8.66
N GLY A 538 17.25 -10.92 -8.56
CA GLY A 538 17.03 -11.57 -7.27
C GLY A 538 17.17 -13.09 -7.35
N PHE A 539 17.52 -13.64 -6.21
CA PHE A 539 17.63 -15.05 -5.96
C PHE A 539 16.83 -15.41 -4.72
N ARG A 540 15.94 -16.41 -4.84
CA ARG A 540 15.20 -16.95 -3.71
C ARG A 540 15.43 -18.43 -3.58
N GLN A 541 15.72 -18.89 -2.37
CA GLN A 541 15.86 -20.28 -2.00
C GLN A 541 14.86 -20.64 -0.90
N ASP A 542 13.98 -21.59 -1.20
CA ASP A 542 13.09 -22.18 -0.22
C ASP A 542 13.68 -23.49 0.30
N PHE A 543 13.58 -23.72 1.60
CA PHE A 543 14.09 -24.89 2.30
C PHE A 543 12.97 -25.61 3.04
N PHE A 544 13.06 -26.95 3.11
CA PHE A 544 12.16 -27.82 3.88
C PHE A 544 10.68 -27.56 3.57
N HIS A 545 10.33 -27.56 2.28
CA HIS A 545 8.96 -27.28 1.78
C HIS A 545 8.43 -25.89 2.19
N GLY A 546 9.26 -24.87 2.06
CA GLY A 546 8.90 -23.48 2.39
C GLY A 546 8.86 -23.16 3.90
N LYS A 547 9.39 -24.05 4.75
CA LYS A 547 9.51 -23.77 6.19
C LYS A 547 10.47 -22.61 6.46
N TYR A 548 11.53 -22.51 5.68
CA TYR A 548 12.46 -21.38 5.67
C TYR A 548 12.64 -20.89 4.25
N SER A 549 12.82 -19.59 4.09
CA SER A 549 13.19 -19.00 2.81
C SER A 549 14.27 -17.93 3.00
N PHE A 550 15.17 -17.91 2.05
CA PHE A 550 16.20 -16.90 1.90
C PHE A 550 15.97 -16.17 0.58
N ASP A 551 15.89 -14.86 0.61
CA ASP A 551 15.74 -14.00 -0.56
C ASP A 551 16.87 -12.97 -0.58
N ALA A 552 17.52 -12.81 -1.73
CA ALA A 552 18.50 -11.76 -1.95
C ALA A 552 18.19 -11.04 -3.25
N THR A 553 18.12 -9.72 -3.20
CA THR A 553 17.81 -8.85 -4.34
C THR A 553 18.87 -7.76 -4.45
N TYR A 554 19.49 -7.62 -5.61
CA TYR A 554 20.25 -6.44 -5.99
C TYR A 554 19.33 -5.48 -6.75
N PHE A 555 19.41 -4.19 -6.46
CA PHE A 555 18.67 -3.13 -7.15
C PHE A 555 19.60 -2.00 -7.59
N ASN A 556 19.20 -1.34 -8.67
CA ASN A 556 19.91 -0.20 -9.26
C ASN A 556 18.86 0.76 -9.84
N ASN A 557 18.83 1.98 -9.33
CA ASN A 557 17.89 3.04 -9.73
C ASN A 557 18.68 4.26 -10.21
N LEU A 558 18.36 4.73 -11.39
CA LEU A 558 18.89 5.98 -11.94
C LEU A 558 17.72 6.97 -12.09
N PHE A 559 17.74 8.01 -11.27
CA PHE A 559 16.75 9.08 -11.26
C PHE A 559 17.19 10.19 -12.20
N HIS A 560 16.26 10.74 -12.96
CA HIS A 560 16.48 11.80 -13.93
C HIS A 560 15.41 12.87 -13.79
N ASP A 561 15.74 14.09 -14.23
CA ASP A 561 14.80 15.21 -14.28
C ASP A 561 14.18 15.50 -12.91
N GLN A 562 14.92 15.28 -11.80
CA GLN A 562 14.41 15.58 -10.46
C GLN A 562 14.12 17.07 -10.33
N ILE A 563 13.02 17.41 -9.66
CA ILE A 563 12.57 18.79 -9.50
C ILE A 563 13.11 19.32 -8.19
N ASN A 564 13.84 20.42 -8.28
CA ASN A 564 14.36 21.18 -7.14
C ASN A 564 13.92 22.63 -7.22
N TYR A 565 13.79 23.27 -6.05
CA TYR A 565 13.59 24.70 -5.92
C TYR A 565 14.93 25.41 -5.97
N GLU A 566 15.08 26.39 -6.84
CA GLU A 566 16.28 27.18 -7.01
C GLU A 566 15.99 28.66 -6.78
N THR A 567 16.74 29.33 -5.89
CA THR A 567 16.61 30.76 -5.66
C THR A 567 17.16 31.54 -6.86
N VAL A 568 16.30 32.17 -7.62
CA VAL A 568 16.69 32.98 -8.78
C VAL A 568 17.03 34.44 -8.38
N ASN A 569 16.56 34.90 -7.25
CA ASN A 569 16.90 36.23 -6.71
C ASN A 569 17.28 36.13 -5.20
N PRO A 570 18.57 36.14 -4.88
CA PRO A 570 19.04 35.99 -3.49
C PRO A 570 18.72 37.20 -2.59
N THR A 571 18.34 38.35 -3.15
CA THR A 571 17.97 39.52 -2.37
C THR A 571 16.54 39.47 -1.87
N THR A 572 15.64 38.90 -2.68
CA THR A 572 14.20 38.79 -2.38
C THR A 572 13.80 37.38 -1.99
N PHE A 573 14.74 36.42 -2.03
CA PHE A 573 14.54 34.99 -1.81
C PHE A 573 13.50 34.36 -2.75
N VAL A 574 13.24 35.00 -3.90
CA VAL A 574 12.35 34.45 -4.92
C VAL A 574 13.06 33.36 -5.68
N GLY A 575 12.41 32.22 -5.81
CA GLY A 575 12.92 31.08 -6.55
C GLY A 575 11.91 30.51 -7.56
N GLU A 576 12.33 29.45 -8.21
CA GLU A 576 11.56 28.74 -9.23
C GLU A 576 11.93 27.24 -9.15
N TYR A 577 10.98 26.37 -9.47
CA TYR A 577 11.22 24.94 -9.56
C TYR A 577 11.76 24.55 -10.95
N PHE A 578 12.83 23.77 -11.02
CA PHE A 578 13.46 23.30 -12.26
C PHE A 578 13.69 21.80 -12.24
N ASN A 579 13.73 21.18 -13.45
CA ASN A 579 14.23 19.82 -13.61
C ASN A 579 15.77 19.85 -13.73
N VAL A 580 16.48 19.67 -12.66
CA VAL A 580 17.93 19.91 -12.62
C VAL A 580 18.77 18.69 -12.29
N ASN A 581 18.25 17.74 -11.51
CA ASN A 581 19.10 16.76 -10.85
C ASN A 581 19.05 15.38 -11.48
N GLN A 582 20.22 14.72 -11.44
CA GLN A 582 20.32 13.27 -11.61
C GLN A 582 20.90 12.66 -10.33
N ALA A 583 20.32 11.58 -9.90
CA ALA A 583 20.83 10.83 -8.74
C ALA A 583 20.80 9.33 -9.02
N PHE A 584 21.68 8.64 -8.33
CA PHE A 584 21.87 7.21 -8.45
C PHE A 584 21.69 6.53 -7.10
N ALA A 585 21.02 5.38 -7.08
CA ALA A 585 20.90 4.55 -5.90
C ALA A 585 21.07 3.08 -6.27
N GLN A 586 21.94 2.38 -5.55
CA GLN A 586 22.11 0.95 -5.71
C GLN A 586 22.26 0.26 -4.36
N GLY A 587 21.94 -1.02 -4.32
CA GLY A 587 22.06 -1.75 -3.08
C GLY A 587 21.65 -3.20 -3.17
N ALA A 588 21.64 -3.83 -2.00
CA ALA A 588 21.20 -5.21 -1.85
C ALA A 588 20.26 -5.34 -0.65
N GLU A 589 19.20 -6.10 -0.85
CA GLU A 589 18.27 -6.51 0.18
C GLU A 589 18.43 -8.00 0.42
N VAL A 590 18.55 -8.42 1.67
CA VAL A 590 18.57 -9.82 2.07
C VAL A 590 17.46 -10.06 3.07
N GLU A 591 16.60 -11.03 2.82
CA GLU A 591 15.46 -11.37 3.66
C GLU A 591 15.49 -12.84 4.05
N LEU A 592 15.24 -13.13 5.32
CA LEU A 592 15.05 -14.46 5.87
C LEU A 592 13.64 -14.55 6.45
N GLN A 593 12.88 -15.54 6.02
CA GLN A 593 11.59 -15.88 6.59
C GLN A 593 11.65 -17.30 7.15
N ALA A 594 11.04 -17.51 8.33
CA ALA A 594 11.02 -18.79 8.99
C ALA A 594 9.67 -19.07 9.67
N LYS A 595 9.10 -20.23 9.39
CA LYS A 595 8.04 -20.84 10.19
C LYS A 595 8.70 -21.67 11.29
N LEU A 596 9.04 -21.05 12.41
CA LEU A 596 9.71 -21.73 13.53
C LEU A 596 8.82 -22.81 14.12
N ARG A 597 7.52 -22.52 14.22
CA ARG A 597 6.42 -23.46 14.57
C ARG A 597 5.19 -23.09 13.74
N SER A 598 4.13 -23.89 13.77
CA SER A 598 2.91 -23.67 12.99
C SER A 598 2.28 -22.25 13.17
N ARG A 599 2.56 -21.58 14.28
CA ARG A 599 2.00 -20.27 14.65
C ARG A 599 3.07 -19.23 14.99
N LEU A 600 4.35 -19.58 14.88
CA LEU A 600 5.47 -18.70 15.20
C LEU A 600 6.23 -18.39 13.91
N LEU A 601 6.06 -17.16 13.42
CA LEU A 601 6.61 -16.65 12.19
C LEU A 601 7.73 -15.66 12.51
N LEU A 602 8.84 -15.75 11.79
CA LEU A 602 9.93 -14.79 11.83
C LEU A 602 10.17 -14.27 10.41
N SER A 603 10.17 -12.95 10.26
CA SER A 603 10.71 -12.26 9.09
C SER A 603 11.81 -11.32 9.56
N THR A 604 12.97 -11.38 8.93
CA THR A 604 14.07 -10.45 9.19
C THR A 604 14.74 -10.07 7.88
N ALA A 605 15.09 -8.80 7.75
CA ALA A 605 15.73 -8.29 6.55
C ALA A 605 16.87 -7.33 6.88
N TYR A 606 17.82 -7.29 5.98
CA TYR A 606 18.91 -6.33 5.97
C TYR A 606 18.99 -5.67 4.60
N THR A 607 19.14 -4.35 4.58
CA THR A 607 19.27 -3.56 3.36
C THR A 607 20.57 -2.73 3.41
N TYR A 608 21.34 -2.82 2.35
CA TYR A 608 22.44 -1.93 2.04
C TYR A 608 22.01 -1.03 0.89
N THR A 609 22.17 0.29 1.05
CA THR A 609 21.83 1.30 0.02
C THR A 609 22.96 2.32 -0.10
N SER A 610 23.50 2.49 -1.29
CA SER A 610 24.44 3.57 -1.63
C SER A 610 23.75 4.54 -2.57
N THR A 611 23.80 5.82 -2.26
CA THR A 611 23.21 6.89 -3.08
C THR A 611 24.27 7.94 -3.41
N GLU A 612 24.12 8.58 -4.57
CA GLU A 612 25.03 9.63 -5.06
C GLU A 612 24.28 10.59 -5.96
N ILE A 613 24.48 11.88 -5.78
CA ILE A 613 24.06 12.92 -6.71
C ILE A 613 25.06 12.94 -7.85
N LEU A 614 24.60 12.76 -9.09
CA LEU A 614 25.46 12.67 -10.26
C LEU A 614 25.67 14.02 -10.96
N ASP A 615 24.61 14.81 -11.03
CA ASP A 615 24.58 16.09 -11.72
C ASP A 615 23.60 17.03 -11.03
N ASP A 616 24.05 18.24 -10.80
CA ASP A 616 23.26 19.39 -10.40
C ASP A 616 23.93 20.62 -11.05
N PRO A 617 23.38 21.14 -12.16
CA PRO A 617 24.03 22.16 -12.96
C PRO A 617 24.17 23.52 -12.27
N ALA A 618 23.45 23.77 -11.19
CA ALA A 618 23.49 25.02 -10.48
C ALA A 618 23.23 24.87 -8.96
N PRO A 619 24.06 24.09 -8.22
CA PRO A 619 23.83 23.89 -6.80
C PRO A 619 24.07 25.22 -6.06
N ILE A 620 23.00 25.84 -5.62
CA ILE A 620 23.09 27.01 -4.71
C ILE A 620 23.43 26.50 -3.29
N ASP A 621 22.94 25.30 -2.98
CA ASP A 621 23.19 24.63 -1.69
C ASP A 621 24.23 23.51 -1.85
N SER A 622 25.23 23.51 -0.95
CA SER A 622 26.24 22.46 -0.89
C SER A 622 25.69 21.05 -0.64
N LEU A 623 24.46 20.94 -0.15
CA LEU A 623 23.75 19.67 0.07
C LEU A 623 23.55 18.86 -1.23
N TYR A 624 23.38 19.54 -2.35
CA TYR A 624 23.07 18.94 -3.64
C TYR A 624 24.29 18.84 -4.58
N ASN A 625 25.50 19.09 -4.08
CA ASN A 625 26.71 18.97 -4.88
C ASN A 625 26.90 17.54 -5.44
N PRO A 626 27.33 17.37 -6.70
CA PRO A 626 27.69 16.08 -7.26
C PRO A 626 28.70 15.33 -6.40
N GLY A 627 28.49 14.02 -6.23
CA GLY A 627 29.26 13.15 -5.34
C GLY A 627 28.74 13.08 -3.90
N GLN A 628 27.81 13.93 -3.50
CA GLN A 628 27.16 13.84 -2.19
C GLN A 628 26.11 12.74 -2.14
N PRO A 629 25.90 12.10 -0.99
CA PRO A 629 24.82 11.16 -0.80
C PRO A 629 23.46 11.88 -0.69
N LEU A 630 22.38 11.22 -1.08
CA LEU A 630 21.03 11.73 -0.85
C LEU A 630 20.71 11.77 0.67
N LEU A 631 20.04 12.84 1.10
CA LEU A 631 19.69 13.05 2.52
C LEU A 631 18.69 11.99 3.00
N ARG A 632 18.74 11.65 4.30
CA ARG A 632 17.80 10.73 4.98
C ARG A 632 17.80 9.29 4.46
N ARG A 633 18.83 8.89 3.67
CA ARG A 633 19.01 7.53 3.17
C ARG A 633 20.16 6.84 3.92
N PRO A 634 19.87 5.95 4.89
CA PRO A 634 20.91 5.23 5.61
C PRO A 634 21.59 4.22 4.68
N LYS A 635 22.91 4.08 4.79
CA LYS A 635 23.65 3.02 4.08
C LYS A 635 23.25 1.61 4.56
N HIS A 636 22.84 1.49 5.81
CA HIS A 636 22.52 0.20 6.45
C HIS A 636 21.20 0.33 7.20
N SER A 637 20.27 -0.57 6.93
CA SER A 637 19.05 -0.74 7.71
C SER A 637 18.73 -2.21 7.87
N ALA A 638 18.02 -2.55 8.94
CA ALA A 638 17.54 -3.90 9.17
C ALA A 638 16.17 -3.87 9.89
N THR A 639 15.35 -4.85 9.58
CA THR A 639 14.03 -5.02 10.20
C THR A 639 13.87 -6.46 10.69
N THR A 640 13.09 -6.63 11.75
CA THR A 640 12.73 -7.96 12.29
C THR A 640 11.28 -7.91 12.76
N LEU A 641 10.51 -8.91 12.39
CA LEU A 641 9.14 -9.13 12.87
C LEU A 641 9.03 -10.59 13.30
N LEU A 642 8.87 -10.82 14.59
CA LEU A 642 8.60 -12.12 15.18
C LEU A 642 7.15 -12.13 15.69
N SER A 643 6.28 -12.91 15.05
CA SER A 643 4.85 -12.97 15.36
C SER A 643 4.44 -14.36 15.81
N TYR A 644 3.75 -14.42 16.95
CA TYR A 644 3.01 -15.60 17.36
C TYR A 644 1.51 -15.37 17.18
N LEU A 645 0.90 -16.12 16.27
CA LEU A 645 -0.50 -15.99 15.87
C LEU A 645 -1.33 -17.18 16.40
N GLY A 646 -1.60 -17.15 17.70
CA GLY A 646 -2.39 -18.18 18.39
C GLY A 646 -3.90 -17.92 18.30
N THR A 647 -4.71 -18.89 18.72
CA THR A 647 -6.18 -18.76 18.76
C THR A 647 -6.69 -18.08 20.02
N ARG A 648 -5.98 -18.18 21.14
CA ARG A 648 -6.35 -17.59 22.43
C ARG A 648 -5.48 -16.41 22.82
N TRP A 649 -4.30 -16.31 22.26
CA TRP A 649 -3.40 -15.18 22.44
C TRP A 649 -2.50 -15.02 21.22
N GLY A 650 -2.07 -13.83 20.99
CA GLY A 650 -1.08 -13.47 19.98
C GLY A 650 -0.10 -12.47 20.53
N SER A 651 1.11 -12.43 19.99
CA SER A 651 2.11 -11.43 20.33
C SER A 651 3.07 -11.20 19.19
N ASN A 652 3.63 -10.01 19.12
CA ASN A 652 4.71 -9.69 18.21
C ASN A 652 5.85 -8.97 18.92
N LEU A 653 7.04 -9.17 18.40
CA LEU A 653 8.22 -8.35 18.64
C LEU A 653 8.64 -7.79 17.29
N SER A 654 8.57 -6.48 17.15
CA SER A 654 9.01 -5.75 15.96
C SER A 654 10.29 -5.00 16.29
N GLY A 655 11.27 -5.04 15.41
CA GLY A 655 12.55 -4.38 15.58
C GLY A 655 12.99 -3.68 14.30
N SER A 656 13.56 -2.48 14.41
CA SER A 656 14.22 -1.80 13.32
C SER A 656 15.58 -1.25 13.76
N PHE A 657 16.58 -1.41 12.90
CA PHE A 657 17.87 -0.78 12.98
C PHE A 657 18.02 0.15 11.79
N VAL A 658 18.34 1.40 12.05
CA VAL A 658 18.65 2.41 11.04
C VAL A 658 20.03 2.94 11.32
N GLY A 659 20.94 2.85 10.34
CA GLY A 659 22.31 3.34 10.45
C GLY A 659 22.39 4.87 10.47
N ARG A 660 23.58 5.38 10.80
CA ARG A 660 23.90 6.81 10.62
C ARG A 660 23.63 7.20 9.17
N ARG A 661 23.00 8.36 8.96
CA ARG A 661 22.60 8.85 7.66
C ARG A 661 22.85 10.34 7.51
N PRO A 662 23.14 10.82 6.29
CA PRO A 662 23.20 12.25 6.01
C PRO A 662 21.80 12.85 6.23
N ASP A 663 21.80 14.04 6.78
CA ASP A 663 20.59 14.85 6.99
C ASP A 663 20.99 16.32 6.99
N ASP A 664 20.03 17.18 7.09
CA ASP A 664 20.18 18.62 7.17
C ASP A 664 19.38 19.13 8.36
N ASP A 665 19.75 20.27 8.91
CA ASP A 665 18.88 21.04 9.77
C ASP A 665 18.29 22.22 9.01
N PHE A 666 17.19 22.74 9.49
CA PHE A 666 16.47 23.84 8.86
C PHE A 666 17.29 25.13 8.74
N ASP A 667 18.27 25.32 9.61
CA ASP A 667 19.09 26.54 9.60
C ASP A 667 20.22 26.50 8.54
N GLY A 668 20.30 25.45 7.71
CA GLY A 668 21.17 25.41 6.54
C GLY A 668 22.67 25.34 6.87
N PHE A 669 23.06 24.65 7.94
CA PHE A 669 24.47 24.42 8.29
C PHE A 669 25.21 23.46 7.36
N GLY A 670 24.56 23.03 6.27
CA GLY A 670 25.08 22.03 5.35
C GLY A 670 24.81 20.61 5.83
N ILE A 671 25.52 19.63 5.26
CA ILE A 671 25.28 18.22 5.54
C ILE A 671 25.62 17.89 6.97
N ASN A 672 24.60 17.54 7.72
CA ASN A 672 24.67 16.96 9.04
C ASN A 672 24.46 15.45 9.00
N HIS A 673 24.43 14.80 10.14
CA HIS A 673 24.19 13.38 10.21
C HIS A 673 23.29 13.04 11.38
N ALA A 674 22.13 12.47 11.09
CA ALA A 674 21.34 11.80 12.10
C ALA A 674 22.06 10.54 12.59
N ALA A 675 22.15 10.35 13.90
CA ALA A 675 22.75 9.17 14.52
C ALA A 675 21.95 7.90 14.17
N GLY A 676 22.64 6.77 14.10
CA GLY A 676 21.97 5.47 13.99
C GLY A 676 21.23 5.11 15.27
N TYR A 677 20.15 4.34 15.14
CA TYR A 677 19.33 3.89 16.27
C TYR A 677 18.81 2.47 16.09
N VAL A 678 18.35 1.90 17.19
CA VAL A 678 17.57 0.66 17.24
C VAL A 678 16.26 0.96 17.96
N ARG A 679 15.15 0.65 17.35
CA ARG A 679 13.81 0.68 17.95
C ARG A 679 13.28 -0.73 18.07
N ALA A 680 12.62 -1.05 19.17
CA ALA A 680 11.90 -2.29 19.37
C ALA A 680 10.51 -2.00 19.91
N ASP A 681 9.49 -2.63 19.30
CA ASP A 681 8.11 -2.52 19.71
C ASP A 681 7.58 -3.90 20.08
N LEU A 682 6.71 -3.96 21.09
CA LEU A 682 6.07 -5.17 21.57
C LEU A 682 4.56 -4.99 21.49
N GLY A 683 3.87 -5.98 20.96
CA GLY A 683 2.42 -6.02 20.94
C GLY A 683 1.89 -7.38 21.37
N GLY A 684 0.68 -7.41 21.88
CA GLY A 684 0.02 -8.68 22.18
C GLY A 684 -1.42 -8.53 22.62
N TRP A 685 -2.12 -9.64 22.48
CA TRP A 685 -3.52 -9.74 22.89
C TRP A 685 -3.81 -11.11 23.54
N TYR A 686 -4.83 -11.14 24.41
CA TYR A 686 -5.32 -12.33 25.06
C TYR A 686 -6.85 -12.35 25.03
N ALA A 687 -7.44 -13.37 24.40
CA ALA A 687 -8.88 -13.61 24.40
C ALA A 687 -9.29 -14.18 25.78
N ILE A 688 -9.87 -13.36 26.62
CA ILE A 688 -10.45 -13.75 27.91
C ILE A 688 -11.56 -14.77 27.64
N ASN A 689 -12.41 -14.47 26.67
CA ASN A 689 -13.42 -15.36 26.11
C ASN A 689 -13.69 -14.97 24.64
N HIS A 690 -14.67 -15.58 23.98
CA HIS A 690 -15.02 -15.30 22.60
C HIS A 690 -15.56 -13.87 22.35
N ARG A 691 -15.93 -13.13 23.40
CA ARG A 691 -16.48 -11.77 23.32
C ARG A 691 -15.53 -10.69 23.81
N VAL A 692 -14.55 -11.04 24.63
CA VAL A 692 -13.68 -10.05 25.28
C VAL A 692 -12.22 -10.42 25.07
N THR A 693 -11.47 -9.48 24.51
CA THR A 693 -10.02 -9.59 24.30
C THR A 693 -9.34 -8.42 24.99
N ALA A 694 -8.37 -8.70 25.86
CA ALA A 694 -7.43 -7.71 26.38
C ALA A 694 -6.23 -7.59 25.45
N TYR A 695 -5.67 -6.41 25.32
CA TYR A 695 -4.46 -6.17 24.51
C TYR A 695 -3.57 -5.08 25.11
N ALA A 696 -2.30 -5.12 24.75
CA ALA A 696 -1.33 -4.10 25.12
C ALA A 696 -0.25 -3.95 24.06
N ASN A 697 0.26 -2.72 23.91
CA ASN A 697 1.36 -2.38 23.03
C ASN A 697 2.37 -1.51 23.76
N ILE A 698 3.64 -1.72 23.46
CA ILE A 698 4.75 -0.91 23.93
C ILE A 698 5.55 -0.50 22.68
N GLU A 699 5.66 0.79 22.44
CA GLU A 699 6.48 1.37 21.39
C GLU A 699 7.79 1.88 21.98
N ASN A 700 8.89 1.79 21.21
CA ASN A 700 10.22 2.13 21.67
C ASN A 700 10.54 1.49 23.04
N ALA A 701 10.32 0.18 23.16
CA ALA A 701 10.49 -0.59 24.42
C ALA A 701 11.93 -0.52 24.98
N LEU A 702 12.91 -0.09 24.19
CA LEU A 702 14.28 0.12 24.61
C LEU A 702 14.50 1.53 25.20
N ASP A 703 13.49 2.38 25.22
CA ASP A 703 13.52 3.79 25.65
C ASP A 703 14.71 4.56 25.04
N ARG A 704 14.97 4.35 23.75
CA ARG A 704 16.05 5.04 23.06
C ARG A 704 15.65 6.47 22.73
N ARG A 705 16.52 7.40 23.04
CA ARG A 705 16.42 8.78 22.56
C ARG A 705 17.15 8.87 21.22
N TYR A 706 16.44 9.27 20.19
CA TYR A 706 16.95 9.39 18.82
C TYR A 706 16.10 10.37 18.02
N ASN A 707 16.65 10.83 16.90
CA ASN A 707 15.94 11.64 15.92
C ASN A 707 15.88 10.87 14.61
N GLU A 708 14.70 10.73 14.01
CA GLU A 708 14.57 10.18 12.67
C GLU A 708 14.90 11.26 11.63
N VAL A 709 14.53 12.49 11.91
CA VAL A 709 14.94 13.72 11.23
C VAL A 709 15.72 14.56 12.22
N VAL A 710 16.88 15.12 11.82
CA VAL A 710 17.70 15.97 12.69
C VAL A 710 16.84 17.14 13.20
N GLY A 711 16.96 17.43 14.49
CA GLY A 711 16.18 18.48 15.14
C GLY A 711 14.83 18.05 15.74
N TYR A 712 14.33 16.84 15.41
CA TYR A 712 13.00 16.39 15.84
C TYR A 712 13.09 15.11 16.69
N PRO A 713 13.01 15.20 18.03
CA PRO A 713 13.10 14.06 18.93
C PRO A 713 11.93 13.09 18.72
N ALA A 714 12.25 11.81 18.50
CA ALA A 714 11.25 10.75 18.41
C ALA A 714 10.54 10.49 19.73
N LEU A 715 9.37 9.86 19.66
CA LEU A 715 8.58 9.48 20.82
C LEU A 715 9.40 8.57 21.77
N PRO A 716 9.52 8.92 23.07
CA PRO A 716 10.13 8.03 24.06
C PRO A 716 9.27 6.77 24.26
N ILE A 717 9.65 5.90 25.20
CA ILE A 717 8.85 4.71 25.48
C ILE A 717 7.40 5.07 25.70
N ASN A 718 6.53 4.46 24.91
CA ASN A 718 5.09 4.66 24.93
C ASN A 718 4.39 3.32 25.12
N PHE A 719 3.39 3.26 26.01
CA PHE A 719 2.57 2.07 26.18
C PHE A 719 1.10 2.40 26.11
N ARG A 720 0.32 1.47 25.56
CA ARG A 720 -1.14 1.49 25.54
C ARG A 720 -1.69 0.13 25.91
N ALA A 721 -2.80 0.11 26.65
CA ALA A 721 -3.50 -1.13 27.00
C ALA A 721 -5.00 -0.91 27.02
N GLY A 722 -5.75 -1.93 26.65
CA GLY A 722 -7.20 -1.81 26.56
C GLY A 722 -7.93 -3.12 26.35
N PHE A 723 -9.20 -2.98 26.04
CA PHE A 723 -10.10 -4.11 25.79
C PHE A 723 -10.85 -3.92 24.48
N ARG A 724 -11.09 -5.05 23.82
CA ARG A 724 -11.94 -5.18 22.65
C ARG A 724 -13.11 -6.09 22.98
N PHE A 725 -14.30 -5.70 22.55
CA PHE A 725 -15.53 -6.44 22.70
C PHE A 725 -16.09 -6.82 21.33
N ARG A 726 -16.71 -8.00 21.28
CA ARG A 726 -17.38 -8.54 20.11
C ARG A 726 -18.77 -9.05 20.49
N ILE A 727 -19.78 -8.64 19.74
CA ILE A 727 -21.18 -9.07 19.91
C ILE A 727 -21.68 -9.54 18.55
N GLY A 728 -22.26 -10.73 18.47
CA GLY A 728 -22.69 -11.32 17.20
C GLY A 728 -21.52 -11.90 16.39
N GLY A 729 -21.72 -12.06 15.07
CA GLY A 729 -20.70 -12.61 14.19
C GLY A 729 -20.55 -14.14 14.26
N GLU A 730 -21.59 -14.86 14.75
CA GLU A 730 -21.62 -16.33 14.85
C GLU A 730 -22.33 -16.97 13.65
#